data_68e3d0560ca955fa663a61ae963a8172
#
_entry.id   68e3d0560ca955fa663a61ae963a8172
#
_cell.length_a   1.000
_cell.length_b   1.000
_cell.length_c   1.000
_cell.angle_alpha   90.00
_cell.angle_beta   90.00
_cell.angle_gamma   90.00
#
_symmetry.space_group_name_H-M   'P 1'
#
loop_
_entity.id
_entity.type
_entity.pdbx_description
1 polymer ?
#
loop_
_entity_poly.entity_id
_entity_poly.type
_entity_poly.pdbx_seq_one_letter_code
_entity_poly.pdbx_strand_id
1 'polypeptide(L)'
;MANIKQSYPPIFLIIVLFFSTVLSANELLDDNVEQKEFWQLIQQLYSKLEQLPEASEKISLSHAIFTQTCDTPDSALYHAESLRAEAEALDSNWGVELRGRITSDAMQSDEDSTLSQGYVELSWNVLRHGLRQNSHNADILNKKAELLELQEKSNKIIRTQRCIGYKLDQAFAGYTSQILTLKLELLESIYPIERRAYFKSWNRFDDLVVTDSELKLARHELNFLHSSPYFDNALLKIQNPADIDIDMDALVLAIRENALPKQFTQLQKDILDQQQKAADDNQLRFFVRDNIIDDDSFEPAEVVVGLNFIIPFTIDSDKPVINSIRALDEQEKMRDWERLVKVRNAYQQVRFQQKQLIKQKARFLRAFERIRQTVAEINLSGESSLLPVAATRLRTALDAGYGLIQVRQSLYIRVNQVFQAAGVEVDSKYIRLFDTEFAKNKSRVGTRSMYVWSTAFNKYPNQQMIDFMKAKGIGEVILSGSAKVDVNKFNDLITETEKLDLLVTTMVGANEWVFPEKHQHAAIRSAIAIEKSQRLHLDIEPHTMEGYKQHKQKYLMNYLSMIRAVRKAIGHRFLSVSVPVHWPEDVYRQLAVEVDQVNVMAYGNTKVDKIFRKLQPIMKAVPKHKVVIALNMSDFSDAWHVENTMAELQKRTRIEHFSLHSFKSLLTFSSQP
;
A
#
# COMPACT_ATOMS: atom_id res chain seq x y z
N MET A 1 -54.29 14.96 7.90
CA MET A 1 -53.49 16.21 7.88
C MET A 1 -53.12 16.53 9.31
N ALA A 2 -51.94 16.15 9.75
CA ALA A 2 -51.39 16.53 11.04
C ALA A 2 -49.87 16.79 10.82
N ASN A 3 -49.50 18.08 10.91
CA ASN A 3 -48.13 18.57 10.81
C ASN A 3 -47.34 18.12 12.04
N ILE A 4 -46.37 17.24 11.88
CA ILE A 4 -45.32 16.98 12.86
C ILE A 4 -44.14 17.87 12.48
N LYS A 5 -44.03 19.00 13.14
CA LYS A 5 -42.75 19.78 13.19
C LYS A 5 -41.74 19.01 14.02
N GLN A 6 -40.79 18.35 13.38
CA GLN A 6 -39.57 17.90 14.02
C GLN A 6 -38.66 19.11 14.28
N SER A 7 -38.60 19.54 15.53
CA SER A 7 -37.62 20.48 16.03
C SER A 7 -36.28 19.72 16.22
N TYR A 8 -35.31 20.00 15.37
CA TYR A 8 -33.92 19.63 15.62
C TYR A 8 -33.38 20.51 16.76
N PRO A 9 -32.76 19.93 17.81
CA PRO A 9 -32.03 20.74 18.77
C PRO A 9 -30.82 21.37 18.08
N PRO A 10 -30.45 22.62 18.40
CA PRO A 10 -29.28 23.26 17.84
C PRO A 10 -28.04 22.47 18.32
N ILE A 11 -27.23 21.99 17.37
CA ILE A 11 -25.90 21.51 17.63
C ILE A 11 -25.12 22.74 18.11
N PHE A 12 -25.09 22.90 19.44
CA PHE A 12 -24.19 23.81 20.08
C PHE A 12 -22.78 23.35 19.75
N LEU A 13 -22.11 24.14 18.94
CA LEU A 13 -20.70 24.11 18.67
C LEU A 13 -19.97 24.25 20.01
N ILE A 14 -19.63 23.12 20.64
CA ILE A 14 -18.72 23.12 21.79
C ILE A 14 -17.31 23.37 21.22
N ILE A 15 -17.06 24.63 20.86
CA ILE A 15 -15.73 25.21 20.91
C ILE A 15 -15.51 25.55 22.37
N VAL A 16 -15.36 24.53 23.21
CA VAL A 16 -14.90 24.71 24.58
C VAL A 16 -13.39 24.87 24.50
N LEU A 17 -12.96 26.11 24.56
CA LEU A 17 -11.96 26.61 25.52
C LEU A 17 -10.90 25.56 25.93
N PHE A 18 -10.03 25.24 24.99
CA PHE A 18 -8.69 24.71 25.30
C PHE A 18 -7.71 25.82 25.75
N PHE A 19 -8.24 26.94 26.24
CA PHE A 19 -7.42 28.13 26.62
C PHE A 19 -7.12 28.28 28.11
N SER A 20 -7.44 27.30 28.95
CA SER A 20 -7.23 27.48 30.38
C SER A 20 -6.21 26.58 31.08
N THR A 21 -5.41 25.79 30.35
CA THR A 21 -4.41 24.90 30.96
C THR A 21 -2.97 25.06 30.47
N VAL A 22 -2.64 26.15 29.77
CA VAL A 22 -1.25 26.41 29.34
C VAL A 22 -0.36 26.91 30.52
N LEU A 23 -0.92 27.20 31.65
CA LEU A 23 -0.20 27.89 32.75
C LEU A 23 0.58 26.98 33.71
N SER A 24 0.58 25.64 33.55
CA SER A 24 1.26 24.80 34.55
C SER A 24 1.98 23.55 34.02
N ALA A 25 2.27 23.46 32.74
CA ALA A 25 3.08 22.32 32.24
C ALA A 25 4.47 22.27 32.88
N ASN A 26 5.04 23.40 33.26
CA ASN A 26 6.31 23.50 34.01
C ASN A 26 6.23 22.99 35.44
N GLU A 27 5.04 22.95 36.06
CA GLU A 27 4.84 22.46 37.42
C GLU A 27 4.42 20.98 37.48
N LEU A 28 4.09 20.38 36.37
CA LEU A 28 3.72 18.96 36.25
C LEU A 28 4.93 18.03 36.26
N LEU A 29 6.02 18.50 35.68
CA LEU A 29 7.32 17.82 35.69
C LEU A 29 8.15 18.59 36.75
N ASP A 30 8.27 18.04 37.93
CA ASP A 30 8.83 18.69 39.13
C ASP A 30 10.32 19.02 39.00
N ASP A 31 11.02 18.57 37.97
CA ASP A 31 12.45 18.77 37.77
C ASP A 31 12.82 19.01 36.31
N ASN A 32 13.79 19.85 36.04
CA ASN A 32 14.43 20.00 34.71
C ASN A 32 14.94 18.67 34.15
N VAL A 33 15.20 17.69 35.01
CA VAL A 33 15.66 16.36 34.64
C VAL A 33 14.50 15.54 34.03
N GLU A 34 13.33 15.48 34.69
CA GLU A 34 12.14 14.78 34.17
C GLU A 34 11.67 15.37 32.82
N GLN A 35 11.72 16.71 32.69
CA GLN A 35 11.38 17.38 31.44
C GLN A 35 12.33 16.96 30.29
N LYS A 36 13.63 16.88 30.61
CA LYS A 36 14.65 16.48 29.63
C LYS A 36 14.51 15.02 29.23
N GLU A 37 14.28 14.13 30.19
CA GLU A 37 14.07 12.71 29.92
C GLU A 37 12.81 12.46 29.08
N PHE A 38 11.70 13.13 29.42
CA PHE A 38 10.46 13.04 28.67
C PHE A 38 10.61 13.60 27.24
N TRP A 39 11.35 14.68 27.07
CA TRP A 39 11.67 15.21 25.76
C TRP A 39 12.52 14.25 24.93
N GLN A 40 13.53 13.64 25.53
CA GLN A 40 14.36 12.63 24.86
C GLN A 40 13.51 11.43 24.39
N LEU A 41 12.59 10.98 25.22
CA LEU A 41 11.65 9.92 24.84
C LEU A 41 10.78 10.33 23.64
N ILE A 42 10.19 11.53 23.65
CA ILE A 42 9.38 12.03 22.52
C ILE A 42 10.21 12.07 21.24
N GLN A 43 11.44 12.57 21.31
CA GLN A 43 12.35 12.60 20.15
C GLN A 43 12.69 11.20 19.65
N GLN A 44 12.96 10.26 20.53
CA GLN A 44 13.25 8.88 20.19
C GLN A 44 12.04 8.21 19.51
N LEU A 45 10.85 8.35 20.08
CA LEU A 45 9.62 7.76 19.52
C LEU A 45 9.25 8.40 18.19
N TYR A 46 9.42 9.73 18.07
CA TYR A 46 9.24 10.44 16.81
C TYR A 46 10.21 9.94 15.73
N SER A 47 11.48 9.78 16.05
CA SER A 47 12.49 9.24 15.12
C SER A 47 12.16 7.82 14.67
N LYS A 48 11.70 6.95 15.59
CA LYS A 48 11.23 5.60 15.27
C LYS A 48 9.98 5.65 14.36
N LEU A 49 9.05 6.57 14.63
CA LEU A 49 7.86 6.77 13.80
C LEU A 49 8.21 7.29 12.39
N GLU A 50 9.20 8.16 12.27
CA GLU A 50 9.71 8.67 10.98
C GLU A 50 10.38 7.56 10.15
N GLN A 51 10.98 6.58 10.81
CA GLN A 51 11.59 5.40 10.18
C GLN A 51 10.59 4.29 9.84
N LEU A 52 9.32 4.43 10.26
CA LEU A 52 8.29 3.49 9.80
C LEU A 52 8.22 3.58 8.29
N PRO A 53 8.44 2.44 7.62
CA PRO A 53 8.70 2.46 6.21
C PRO A 53 7.47 2.98 5.42
N GLU A 54 7.69 3.83 4.43
CA GLU A 54 6.66 4.22 3.45
C GLU A 54 6.23 3.00 2.64
N ALA A 55 5.04 3.06 2.03
CA ALA A 55 4.56 1.97 1.16
C ALA A 55 5.59 1.66 0.08
N SER A 56 5.86 0.38 -0.15
CA SER A 56 6.78 -0.06 -1.19
C SER A 56 6.26 0.35 -2.57
N GLU A 57 7.12 0.88 -3.40
CA GLU A 57 6.83 1.13 -4.82
C GLU A 57 6.96 -0.16 -5.68
N LYS A 58 7.37 -1.29 -5.07
CA LYS A 58 7.60 -2.55 -5.77
C LYS A 58 6.47 -3.56 -5.53
N ILE A 59 5.72 -3.88 -6.57
CA ILE A 59 4.68 -4.93 -6.53
C ILE A 59 5.25 -6.30 -6.16
N SER A 60 6.51 -6.59 -6.52
CA SER A 60 7.15 -7.89 -6.24
C SER A 60 7.17 -8.26 -4.76
N LEU A 61 7.32 -7.27 -3.85
CA LEU A 61 7.29 -7.50 -2.40
C LEU A 61 5.89 -7.83 -1.89
N SER A 62 4.87 -7.19 -2.48
CA SER A 62 3.46 -7.47 -2.16
C SER A 62 3.03 -8.84 -2.70
N HIS A 63 3.54 -9.23 -3.86
CA HIS A 63 3.28 -10.55 -4.45
C HIS A 63 3.87 -11.68 -3.58
N ALA A 64 5.05 -11.51 -2.99
CA ALA A 64 5.66 -12.48 -2.11
C ALA A 64 4.77 -12.89 -0.91
N ILE A 65 3.91 -11.97 -0.44
CA ILE A 65 2.93 -12.26 0.63
C ILE A 65 1.86 -13.24 0.13
N PHE A 66 1.45 -13.16 -1.13
CA PHE A 66 0.43 -14.01 -1.72
C PHE A 66 0.95 -15.35 -2.25
N THR A 67 2.25 -15.50 -2.45
CA THR A 67 2.87 -16.73 -3.02
C THR A 67 3.40 -17.71 -1.98
N GLN A 68 3.10 -17.51 -0.71
CA GLN A 68 3.53 -18.43 0.33
C GLN A 68 2.90 -19.82 0.15
N THR A 69 3.73 -20.85 0.21
CA THR A 69 3.27 -22.24 0.10
C THR A 69 2.35 -22.63 1.25
N CYS A 70 1.28 -23.31 0.90
CA CYS A 70 0.31 -23.86 1.83
C CYS A 70 0.17 -25.36 1.53
N ASP A 71 0.74 -26.17 2.37
CA ASP A 71 0.57 -27.63 2.28
C ASP A 71 -0.84 -27.98 2.76
N THR A 72 -1.66 -28.47 1.86
CA THR A 72 -3.03 -28.92 2.16
C THR A 72 -3.11 -30.43 1.92
N PRO A 73 -3.66 -31.21 2.88
CA PRO A 73 -3.87 -32.64 2.68
C PRO A 73 -4.74 -32.91 1.46
N ASP A 74 -4.40 -33.93 0.69
CA ASP A 74 -5.08 -34.27 -0.57
C ASP A 74 -5.69 -35.68 -0.48
N SER A 75 -6.88 -35.77 0.17
CA SER A 75 -7.61 -37.04 0.32
C SER A 75 -8.34 -37.47 -0.96
N ALA A 76 -8.64 -36.51 -1.86
CA ALA A 76 -9.45 -36.79 -3.04
C ALA A 76 -8.67 -37.64 -4.09
N LEU A 77 -7.34 -37.53 -4.12
CA LEU A 77 -6.52 -38.37 -4.98
C LEU A 77 -6.67 -39.87 -4.61
N TYR A 78 -6.67 -40.21 -3.34
CA TYR A 78 -6.84 -41.58 -2.88
C TYR A 78 -8.25 -42.12 -3.22
N HIS A 79 -9.30 -41.26 -3.16
CA HIS A 79 -10.63 -41.62 -3.61
C HIS A 79 -10.68 -41.84 -5.12
N ALA A 80 -10.00 -41.02 -5.90
CA ALA A 80 -9.92 -41.21 -7.36
C ALA A 80 -9.18 -42.50 -7.73
N GLU A 81 -8.10 -42.84 -7.04
CA GLU A 81 -7.37 -44.10 -7.20
C GLU A 81 -8.26 -45.31 -6.82
N SER A 82 -9.04 -45.21 -5.74
CA SER A 82 -9.99 -46.26 -5.35
C SER A 82 -11.04 -46.52 -6.44
N LEU A 83 -11.61 -45.45 -7.04
CA LEU A 83 -12.56 -45.57 -8.14
C LEU A 83 -11.93 -46.19 -9.40
N ARG A 84 -10.67 -45.89 -9.70
CA ARG A 84 -9.95 -46.53 -10.83
C ARG A 84 -9.71 -48.02 -10.59
N ALA A 85 -9.34 -48.40 -9.36
CA ALA A 85 -9.16 -49.80 -8.98
C ALA A 85 -10.50 -50.58 -9.09
N GLU A 86 -11.62 -49.97 -8.67
CA GLU A 86 -12.96 -50.53 -8.86
C GLU A 86 -13.33 -50.65 -10.36
N ALA A 87 -12.98 -49.63 -11.16
CA ALA A 87 -13.20 -49.68 -12.59
C ALA A 87 -12.42 -50.83 -13.27
N GLU A 88 -11.15 -51.03 -12.90
CA GLU A 88 -10.32 -52.11 -13.40
C GLU A 88 -10.90 -53.49 -13.03
N ALA A 89 -11.38 -53.62 -11.80
CA ALA A 89 -12.03 -54.85 -11.36
C ALA A 89 -13.33 -55.15 -12.18
N LEU A 90 -14.11 -54.11 -12.49
CA LEU A 90 -15.31 -54.25 -13.34
C LEU A 90 -14.97 -54.57 -14.78
N ASP A 91 -14.00 -53.92 -15.38
CA ASP A 91 -13.59 -54.12 -16.76
C ASP A 91 -12.99 -55.51 -16.98
N SER A 92 -12.34 -56.07 -15.95
CA SER A 92 -11.85 -57.45 -15.96
C SER A 92 -12.94 -58.51 -15.85
N ASN A 93 -14.17 -58.16 -15.49
CA ASN A 93 -15.28 -59.07 -15.35
C ASN A 93 -16.00 -59.28 -16.69
N TRP A 94 -15.70 -60.40 -17.34
CA TRP A 94 -16.23 -60.77 -18.65
C TRP A 94 -17.70 -61.22 -18.60
N GLY A 95 -18.36 -61.22 -17.45
CA GLY A 95 -19.76 -61.63 -17.33
C GLY A 95 -19.99 -63.14 -17.42
N VAL A 96 -18.95 -63.93 -17.14
CA VAL A 96 -19.06 -65.39 -17.05
C VAL A 96 -19.44 -65.77 -15.63
N GLU A 97 -20.53 -66.49 -15.48
CA GLU A 97 -21.10 -66.89 -14.21
C GLU A 97 -21.26 -68.40 -14.15
N LEU A 98 -20.87 -69.00 -13.04
CA LEU A 98 -21.24 -70.37 -12.70
C LEU A 98 -22.40 -70.36 -11.67
N ARG A 99 -23.54 -70.90 -12.04
CA ARG A 99 -24.71 -70.97 -11.20
C ARG A 99 -25.04 -72.40 -10.85
N GLY A 100 -25.31 -72.70 -9.62
CA GLY A 100 -25.82 -73.98 -9.16
C GLY A 100 -27.14 -73.78 -8.48
N ARG A 101 -28.13 -74.62 -8.73
CA ARG A 101 -29.38 -74.68 -7.99
C ARG A 101 -29.73 -76.11 -7.66
N ILE A 102 -30.06 -76.33 -6.42
CA ILE A 102 -30.62 -77.59 -5.94
C ILE A 102 -31.98 -77.28 -5.30
N THR A 103 -33.00 -77.92 -5.77
CA THR A 103 -34.36 -77.80 -5.21
C THR A 103 -34.83 -79.22 -4.83
N SER A 104 -35.24 -79.38 -3.61
CA SER A 104 -35.94 -80.59 -3.14
C SER A 104 -37.44 -80.26 -3.07
N ASP A 105 -38.24 -80.86 -3.93
CA ASP A 105 -39.69 -80.79 -3.79
C ASP A 105 -40.14 -81.94 -2.95
N ALA A 106 -40.67 -81.66 -1.74
CA ALA A 106 -41.36 -82.64 -0.94
C ALA A 106 -42.79 -82.78 -1.47
N MET A 107 -43.02 -83.62 -2.47
CA MET A 107 -44.33 -84.00 -2.83
C MET A 107 -44.76 -85.06 -1.79
N GLN A 108 -45.85 -84.71 -1.05
CA GLN A 108 -46.64 -85.70 -0.31
C GLN A 108 -47.39 -86.64 -1.30
N SER A 109 -46.72 -87.67 -1.72
CA SER A 109 -47.37 -88.83 -2.30
C SER A 109 -47.04 -90.07 -1.45
N ASP A 110 -47.97 -90.99 -1.25
CA ASP A 110 -47.88 -92.15 -0.34
C ASP A 110 -46.81 -93.22 -0.71
N GLU A 111 -45.82 -92.86 -1.54
CA GLU A 111 -44.62 -93.69 -1.82
C GLU A 111 -43.39 -92.86 -1.70
N ASP A 112 -42.40 -93.30 -0.95
CA ASP A 112 -41.14 -92.72 -0.49
C ASP A 112 -40.14 -92.30 -1.64
N SER A 113 -40.47 -91.34 -2.49
CA SER A 113 -39.48 -90.77 -3.47
C SER A 113 -39.47 -89.28 -3.38
N THR A 114 -38.41 -88.74 -2.73
CA THR A 114 -38.04 -87.32 -2.79
C THR A 114 -37.31 -87.08 -4.11
N LEU A 115 -37.96 -86.47 -5.09
CA LEU A 115 -37.31 -85.99 -6.32
C LEU A 115 -36.49 -84.76 -6.00
N SER A 116 -35.16 -84.82 -6.06
CA SER A 116 -34.26 -83.73 -5.98
C SER A 116 -33.88 -83.28 -7.41
N GLN A 117 -34.26 -82.06 -7.79
CA GLN A 117 -33.85 -81.49 -9.07
C GLN A 117 -32.75 -80.46 -8.82
N GLY A 118 -31.68 -80.52 -9.55
CA GLY A 118 -30.63 -79.54 -9.52
C GLY A 118 -30.10 -79.22 -10.92
N TYR A 119 -29.44 -78.16 -11.04
CA TYR A 119 -28.64 -77.86 -12.24
C TYR A 119 -27.35 -77.13 -11.89
N VAL A 120 -26.36 -77.34 -12.71
CA VAL A 120 -25.15 -76.49 -12.76
C VAL A 120 -25.15 -75.84 -14.15
N GLU A 121 -24.98 -74.49 -14.15
CA GLU A 121 -25.07 -73.74 -15.38
C GLU A 121 -23.82 -72.84 -15.46
N LEU A 122 -23.09 -72.92 -16.54
CA LEU A 122 -22.11 -71.95 -16.95
C LEU A 122 -22.78 -71.00 -17.94
N SER A 123 -22.83 -69.71 -17.60
CA SER A 123 -23.42 -68.71 -18.49
C SER A 123 -22.50 -67.53 -18.74
N TRP A 124 -22.60 -66.98 -19.94
CA TRP A 124 -21.88 -65.79 -20.37
C TRP A 124 -22.87 -64.70 -20.72
N ASN A 125 -22.92 -63.66 -19.87
CA ASN A 125 -23.70 -62.46 -20.10
C ASN A 125 -22.88 -61.47 -20.93
N VAL A 126 -23.31 -61.16 -22.14
CA VAL A 126 -22.54 -60.26 -23.06
C VAL A 126 -23.02 -58.83 -22.90
N LEU A 127 -24.31 -58.58 -22.77
CA LEU A 127 -24.92 -57.25 -22.70
C LEU A 127 -25.21 -56.84 -21.26
N ARG A 128 -26.44 -57.03 -20.77
CA ARG A 128 -26.83 -56.70 -19.42
C ARG A 128 -26.21 -57.69 -18.41
N HIS A 129 -25.71 -57.16 -17.27
CA HIS A 129 -24.98 -57.90 -16.23
C HIS A 129 -23.71 -58.61 -16.75
N GLY A 130 -23.15 -58.19 -17.90
CA GLY A 130 -22.01 -58.81 -18.49
C GLY A 130 -21.00 -57.81 -19.09
N LEU A 131 -20.24 -58.31 -20.03
CA LEU A 131 -19.07 -57.61 -20.61
C LEU A 131 -19.34 -56.15 -20.98
N ARG A 132 -20.41 -55.85 -21.74
CA ARG A 132 -20.74 -54.51 -22.22
C ARG A 132 -21.15 -53.56 -21.08
N GLN A 133 -22.03 -54.01 -20.18
CA GLN A 133 -22.45 -53.19 -19.03
C GLN A 133 -21.32 -52.95 -18.07
N ASN A 134 -20.48 -53.93 -17.79
CA ASN A 134 -19.30 -53.79 -16.94
C ASN A 134 -18.32 -52.80 -17.50
N SER A 135 -18.05 -52.82 -18.78
CA SER A 135 -17.18 -51.85 -19.47
C SER A 135 -17.74 -50.41 -19.37
N HIS A 136 -19.06 -50.20 -19.61
CA HIS A 136 -19.68 -48.88 -19.42
C HIS A 136 -19.64 -48.41 -17.97
N ASN A 137 -19.84 -49.31 -16.99
CA ASN A 137 -19.71 -48.98 -15.60
C ASN A 137 -18.29 -48.66 -15.18
N ALA A 138 -17.29 -49.35 -15.73
CA ALA A 138 -15.87 -49.02 -15.57
C ALA A 138 -15.54 -47.61 -16.11
N ASP A 139 -16.06 -47.28 -17.33
CA ASP A 139 -15.92 -45.93 -17.89
C ASP A 139 -16.56 -44.85 -17.00
N ILE A 140 -17.74 -45.11 -16.41
CA ILE A 140 -18.39 -44.20 -15.48
C ILE A 140 -17.50 -43.96 -14.28
N LEU A 141 -16.89 -45.00 -13.70
CA LEU A 141 -16.02 -44.86 -12.51
C LEU A 141 -14.74 -44.13 -12.86
N ASN A 142 -14.13 -44.39 -14.01
CA ASN A 142 -12.98 -43.65 -14.49
C ASN A 142 -13.28 -42.15 -14.67
N LYS A 143 -14.41 -41.82 -15.30
CA LYS A 143 -14.84 -40.40 -15.45
C LYS A 143 -15.20 -39.74 -14.10
N LYS A 144 -15.75 -40.49 -13.14
CA LYS A 144 -15.95 -39.99 -11.76
C LYS A 144 -14.63 -39.74 -11.06
N ALA A 145 -13.60 -40.58 -11.28
CA ALA A 145 -12.26 -40.34 -10.74
C ALA A 145 -11.64 -39.05 -11.31
N GLU A 146 -11.74 -38.86 -12.65
CA GLU A 146 -11.31 -37.60 -13.30
C GLU A 146 -12.07 -36.37 -12.77
N LEU A 147 -13.38 -36.50 -12.55
CA LEU A 147 -14.22 -35.46 -11.98
C LEU A 147 -13.75 -35.05 -10.58
N LEU A 148 -13.43 -36.04 -9.71
CA LEU A 148 -12.87 -35.80 -8.38
C LEU A 148 -11.51 -35.07 -8.43
N GLU A 149 -10.64 -35.43 -9.36
CA GLU A 149 -9.36 -34.77 -9.54
C GLU A 149 -9.52 -33.29 -9.97
N LEU A 150 -10.43 -33.01 -10.90
CA LEU A 150 -10.76 -31.64 -11.29
C LEU A 150 -11.37 -30.85 -10.13
N GLN A 151 -12.25 -31.48 -9.37
CA GLN A 151 -12.86 -30.89 -8.19
C GLN A 151 -11.81 -30.56 -7.14
N GLU A 152 -10.83 -31.47 -6.95
CA GLU A 152 -9.71 -31.25 -6.04
C GLU A 152 -8.80 -30.11 -6.49
N LYS A 153 -8.49 -29.99 -7.78
CA LYS A 153 -7.76 -28.83 -8.31
C LYS A 153 -8.45 -27.51 -7.94
N SER A 154 -9.77 -27.44 -8.11
CA SER A 154 -10.56 -26.26 -7.73
C SER A 154 -10.55 -26.00 -6.21
N ASN A 155 -10.73 -27.07 -5.43
CA ASN A 155 -10.71 -27.00 -3.96
C ASN A 155 -9.34 -26.58 -3.42
N LYS A 156 -8.26 -27.05 -4.04
CA LYS A 156 -6.88 -26.69 -3.68
C LYS A 156 -6.67 -25.18 -3.83
N ILE A 157 -7.12 -24.58 -4.95
CA ILE A 157 -7.07 -23.12 -5.14
C ILE A 157 -7.78 -22.40 -3.98
N ILE A 158 -8.99 -22.81 -3.62
CA ILE A 158 -9.77 -22.19 -2.55
C ILE A 158 -9.08 -22.37 -1.18
N ARG A 159 -8.55 -23.55 -0.89
CA ARG A 159 -7.83 -23.84 0.36
C ARG A 159 -6.55 -23.00 0.46
N THR A 160 -5.77 -22.93 -0.63
CA THR A 160 -4.58 -22.10 -0.70
C THR A 160 -4.90 -20.63 -0.42
N GLN A 161 -5.97 -20.10 -1.02
CA GLN A 161 -6.38 -18.71 -0.77
C GLN A 161 -6.85 -18.44 0.65
N ARG A 162 -7.51 -19.42 1.30
CA ARG A 162 -7.84 -19.32 2.73
C ARG A 162 -6.60 -19.29 3.61
N CYS A 163 -5.63 -20.15 3.32
CA CYS A 163 -4.34 -20.17 4.00
C CYS A 163 -3.57 -18.85 3.79
N ILE A 164 -3.56 -18.31 2.57
CA ILE A 164 -2.97 -16.99 2.28
C ILE A 164 -3.65 -15.90 3.12
N GLY A 165 -4.98 -15.91 3.23
CA GLY A 165 -5.70 -14.96 4.08
C GLY A 165 -5.20 -14.97 5.53
N TYR A 166 -4.98 -16.15 6.07
CA TYR A 166 -4.41 -16.35 7.41
C TYR A 166 -2.97 -15.86 7.53
N LYS A 167 -2.12 -16.16 6.54
CA LYS A 167 -0.73 -15.68 6.49
C LYS A 167 -0.65 -14.16 6.30
N LEU A 168 -1.62 -13.53 5.65
CA LEU A 168 -1.74 -12.08 5.59
C LEU A 168 -1.93 -11.47 6.99
N ASP A 169 -2.80 -12.06 7.82
CA ASP A 169 -2.97 -11.62 9.19
C ASP A 169 -1.66 -11.69 9.99
N GLN A 170 -0.90 -12.76 9.83
CA GLN A 170 0.43 -12.89 10.45
C GLN A 170 1.43 -11.85 9.94
N ALA A 171 1.48 -11.63 8.62
CA ALA A 171 2.41 -10.66 8.02
C ALA A 171 2.17 -9.25 8.55
N PHE A 172 0.90 -8.86 8.74
CA PHE A 172 0.56 -7.54 9.29
C PHE A 172 0.67 -7.47 10.82
N ALA A 173 0.64 -8.58 11.54
CA ALA A 173 0.82 -8.63 12.99
C ALA A 173 2.15 -8.02 13.42
N GLY A 174 3.22 -8.24 12.64
CA GLY A 174 4.53 -7.64 12.88
C GLY A 174 4.54 -6.11 12.83
N TYR A 175 3.91 -5.52 11.82
CA TYR A 175 3.78 -4.06 11.70
C TYR A 175 2.91 -3.48 12.82
N THR A 176 1.81 -4.17 13.12
CA THR A 176 0.90 -3.80 14.21
C THR A 176 1.62 -3.80 15.55
N SER A 177 2.42 -4.83 15.84
CA SER A 177 3.23 -4.93 17.06
C SER A 177 4.22 -3.79 17.19
N GLN A 178 4.92 -3.41 16.10
CA GLN A 178 5.88 -2.30 16.14
C GLN A 178 5.21 -0.98 16.56
N ILE A 179 4.10 -0.61 15.95
CA ILE A 179 3.44 0.66 16.28
C ILE A 179 2.76 0.63 17.65
N LEU A 180 2.21 -0.53 18.05
CA LEU A 180 1.64 -0.70 19.40
C LEU A 180 2.71 -0.61 20.48
N THR A 181 3.92 -1.10 20.24
CA THR A 181 5.05 -0.95 21.17
C THR A 181 5.41 0.51 21.38
N LEU A 182 5.51 1.30 20.28
CA LEU A 182 5.76 2.75 20.40
C LEU A 182 4.63 3.47 21.13
N LYS A 183 3.39 3.09 20.87
CA LYS A 183 2.22 3.66 21.57
C LYS A 183 2.24 3.31 23.05
N LEU A 184 2.59 2.07 23.38
CA LEU A 184 2.68 1.62 24.77
C LEU A 184 3.78 2.37 25.54
N GLU A 185 5.00 2.49 24.98
CA GLU A 185 6.11 3.26 25.56
C GLU A 185 5.68 4.70 25.86
N LEU A 186 4.96 5.35 24.94
CA LEU A 186 4.44 6.71 25.14
C LEU A 186 3.39 6.77 26.26
N LEU A 187 2.40 5.88 26.24
CA LEU A 187 1.31 5.87 27.22
C LEU A 187 1.80 5.53 28.64
N GLU A 188 2.78 4.62 28.77
CA GLU A 188 3.41 4.30 30.06
C GLU A 188 4.14 5.49 30.67
N SER A 189 4.69 6.37 29.83
CA SER A 189 5.36 7.59 30.27
C SER A 189 4.39 8.75 30.57
N ILE A 190 3.28 8.84 29.82
CA ILE A 190 2.26 9.88 30.02
C ILE A 190 1.39 9.58 31.26
N TYR A 191 0.99 8.34 31.47
CA TYR A 191 0.05 7.95 32.51
C TYR A 191 0.42 8.43 33.94
N PRO A 192 1.69 8.28 34.43
CA PRO A 192 2.09 8.80 35.71
C PRO A 192 1.98 10.34 35.82
N ILE A 193 2.26 11.05 34.72
CA ILE A 193 2.17 12.51 34.65
C ILE A 193 0.71 12.94 34.74
N GLU A 194 -0.19 12.33 33.97
CA GLU A 194 -1.63 12.62 34.02
C GLU A 194 -2.26 12.24 35.37
N ARG A 195 -1.79 11.15 35.98
CA ARG A 195 -2.22 10.76 37.32
C ARG A 195 -1.82 11.79 38.37
N ARG A 196 -0.59 12.33 38.34
CA ARG A 196 -0.16 13.43 39.21
C ARG A 196 -1.00 14.69 38.97
N ALA A 197 -1.27 15.03 37.73
CA ALA A 197 -2.11 16.17 37.36
C ALA A 197 -3.55 16.02 37.88
N TYR A 198 -4.11 14.83 37.84
CA TYR A 198 -5.43 14.55 38.42
C TYR A 198 -5.45 14.78 39.92
N PHE A 199 -4.47 14.26 40.67
CA PHE A 199 -4.40 14.47 42.13
C PHE A 199 -4.13 15.92 42.53
N LYS A 200 -3.50 16.72 41.68
CA LYS A 200 -3.37 18.17 41.83
C LYS A 200 -4.61 18.95 41.38
N SER A 201 -5.69 18.25 40.95
CA SER A 201 -6.94 18.84 40.41
C SER A 201 -6.73 19.67 39.12
N TRP A 202 -5.68 19.39 38.36
CA TRP A 202 -5.38 20.05 37.08
C TRP A 202 -5.98 19.35 35.88
N ASN A 203 -6.22 18.02 35.97
CA ASN A 203 -6.87 17.21 34.93
C ASN A 203 -8.17 16.62 35.46
N ARG A 204 -9.07 16.33 34.56
CA ARG A 204 -10.35 15.68 34.87
C ARG A 204 -10.16 14.16 34.97
N PHE A 205 -11.06 13.49 35.71
CA PHE A 205 -11.02 12.05 35.88
C PHE A 205 -11.27 11.31 34.54
N ASP A 206 -12.13 11.85 33.64
CA ASP A 206 -12.40 11.30 32.33
C ASP A 206 -11.13 11.25 31.45
N ASP A 207 -10.27 12.25 31.49
CA ASP A 207 -8.99 12.26 30.74
C ASP A 207 -8.08 11.11 31.22
N LEU A 208 -7.96 10.92 32.55
CA LEU A 208 -7.17 9.83 33.13
C LEU A 208 -7.73 8.45 32.73
N VAL A 209 -9.07 8.28 32.75
CA VAL A 209 -9.75 7.04 32.35
C VAL A 209 -9.47 6.71 30.87
N VAL A 210 -9.46 7.71 29.99
CA VAL A 210 -9.14 7.51 28.57
C VAL A 210 -7.72 6.96 28.42
N THR A 211 -6.73 7.56 29.06
CA THR A 211 -5.33 7.11 28.97
C THR A 211 -5.12 5.73 29.60
N ASP A 212 -5.75 5.46 30.77
CA ASP A 212 -5.70 4.13 31.41
C ASP A 212 -6.33 3.04 30.52
N SER A 213 -7.46 3.35 29.89
CA SER A 213 -8.14 2.42 28.99
C SER A 213 -7.31 2.12 27.74
N GLU A 214 -6.69 3.13 27.13
CA GLU A 214 -5.81 2.93 25.98
C GLU A 214 -4.55 2.16 26.31
N LEU A 215 -3.97 2.41 27.49
CA LEU A 215 -2.82 1.66 27.99
C LEU A 215 -3.14 0.18 28.15
N LYS A 216 -4.29 -0.13 28.78
CA LYS A 216 -4.77 -1.51 28.97
C LYS A 216 -5.07 -2.18 27.62
N LEU A 217 -5.71 -1.46 26.69
CA LEU A 217 -6.03 -1.96 25.37
C LEU A 217 -4.75 -2.26 24.57
N ALA A 218 -3.80 -1.35 24.53
CA ALA A 218 -2.54 -1.54 23.82
C ALA A 218 -1.76 -2.75 24.37
N ARG A 219 -1.71 -2.90 25.72
CA ARG A 219 -1.09 -4.08 26.35
C ARG A 219 -1.82 -5.38 25.99
N HIS A 220 -3.15 -5.36 26.03
CA HIS A 220 -3.96 -6.54 25.71
C HIS A 220 -3.74 -6.98 24.26
N GLU A 221 -3.81 -6.06 23.32
CA GLU A 221 -3.58 -6.33 21.90
C GLU A 221 -2.16 -6.85 21.63
N LEU A 222 -1.14 -6.22 22.25
CA LEU A 222 0.24 -6.63 22.10
C LEU A 222 0.47 -8.04 22.66
N ASN A 223 -0.07 -8.34 23.84
CA ASN A 223 -0.01 -9.66 24.44
C ASN A 223 -0.73 -10.72 23.58
N PHE A 224 -1.87 -10.39 23.01
CA PHE A 224 -2.60 -11.27 22.08
C PHE A 224 -1.76 -11.58 20.85
N LEU A 225 -1.13 -10.56 20.24
CA LEU A 225 -0.25 -10.77 19.09
C LEU A 225 0.94 -11.66 19.43
N HIS A 226 1.59 -11.45 20.58
CA HIS A 226 2.77 -12.23 21.00
C HIS A 226 2.41 -13.64 21.48
N SER A 227 1.23 -13.87 22.05
CA SER A 227 0.79 -15.20 22.50
C SER A 227 0.23 -16.05 21.38
N SER A 228 -0.01 -15.48 20.20
CA SER A 228 -0.46 -16.24 19.04
C SER A 228 0.60 -17.27 18.64
N PRO A 229 0.27 -18.57 18.56
CA PRO A 229 1.22 -19.61 18.16
C PRO A 229 1.74 -19.43 16.74
N TYR A 230 1.18 -18.50 16.02
CA TYR A 230 1.48 -18.16 14.63
C TYR A 230 2.26 -16.86 14.47
N PHE A 231 2.65 -16.22 15.58
CA PHE A 231 3.49 -15.03 15.55
C PHE A 231 4.92 -15.43 15.20
N ASP A 232 5.27 -15.32 13.92
CA ASP A 232 6.62 -15.60 13.45
C ASP A 232 7.40 -14.29 13.31
N ASN A 233 8.40 -14.10 14.16
CA ASN A 233 9.30 -12.94 14.11
C ASN A 233 10.07 -12.83 12.77
N ALA A 234 10.18 -13.91 11.99
CA ALA A 234 10.81 -13.88 10.67
C ALA A 234 9.97 -13.06 9.66
N LEU A 235 8.64 -13.03 9.81
CA LEU A 235 7.75 -12.21 8.99
C LEU A 235 7.88 -10.70 9.26
N LEU A 236 8.41 -10.30 10.41
CA LEU A 236 8.73 -8.90 10.74
C LEU A 236 9.72 -8.26 9.76
N LYS A 237 10.48 -9.08 9.02
CA LYS A 237 11.45 -8.61 8.02
C LYS A 237 10.82 -8.31 6.66
N ILE A 238 9.54 -8.58 6.48
CA ILE A 238 8.85 -8.25 5.24
C ILE A 238 8.75 -6.72 5.17
N GLN A 239 9.34 -6.16 4.11
CA GLN A 239 9.27 -4.73 3.84
C GLN A 239 7.82 -4.31 3.63
N ASN A 240 7.51 -3.03 3.84
CA ASN A 240 6.17 -2.45 3.74
C ASN A 240 5.41 -2.92 2.51
N PRO A 241 4.20 -3.44 2.69
CA PRO A 241 3.33 -3.78 1.59
C PRO A 241 2.96 -2.53 0.78
N ALA A 242 2.99 -2.66 -0.54
CA ALA A 242 2.56 -1.60 -1.45
C ALA A 242 1.06 -1.35 -1.33
N ASP A 243 0.62 -0.14 -1.66
CA ASP A 243 -0.79 0.13 -1.89
C ASP A 243 -1.18 -0.49 -3.24
N ILE A 244 -2.17 -1.42 -3.26
CA ILE A 244 -2.47 -2.27 -4.40
C ILE A 244 -3.89 -2.13 -4.92
N ASP A 245 -4.07 -2.46 -6.20
CA ASP A 245 -5.35 -2.61 -6.90
C ASP A 245 -5.31 -3.86 -7.77
N ILE A 246 -6.48 -4.27 -8.29
CA ILE A 246 -6.63 -5.42 -9.19
C ILE A 246 -6.87 -4.92 -10.62
N ASP A 247 -6.17 -5.49 -11.58
CA ASP A 247 -6.51 -5.36 -12.98
C ASP A 247 -7.72 -6.25 -13.31
N MET A 248 -8.90 -5.65 -13.22
CA MET A 248 -10.16 -6.36 -13.40
C MET A 248 -10.36 -6.86 -14.82
N ASP A 249 -9.83 -6.18 -15.81
CA ASP A 249 -9.98 -6.59 -17.22
C ASP A 249 -9.17 -7.86 -17.48
N ALA A 250 -7.92 -7.89 -17.03
CA ALA A 250 -7.07 -9.07 -17.10
C ALA A 250 -7.65 -10.24 -16.28
N LEU A 251 -8.20 -9.99 -15.08
CA LEU A 251 -8.81 -11.02 -14.24
C LEU A 251 -10.09 -11.60 -14.86
N VAL A 252 -10.97 -10.78 -15.42
CA VAL A 252 -12.20 -11.23 -16.09
C VAL A 252 -11.86 -12.07 -17.34
N LEU A 253 -10.83 -11.69 -18.08
CA LEU A 253 -10.33 -12.48 -19.20
C LEU A 253 -9.88 -13.87 -18.73
N ALA A 254 -9.07 -13.93 -17.68
CA ALA A 254 -8.59 -15.19 -17.08
C ALA A 254 -9.74 -16.08 -16.57
N ILE A 255 -10.80 -15.50 -16.00
CA ILE A 255 -11.99 -16.24 -15.58
C ILE A 255 -12.68 -16.90 -16.78
N ARG A 256 -12.81 -16.17 -17.91
CA ARG A 256 -13.45 -16.68 -19.13
C ARG A 256 -12.61 -17.75 -19.84
N GLU A 257 -11.29 -17.63 -19.75
CA GLU A 257 -10.34 -18.59 -20.35
C GLU A 257 -10.12 -19.82 -19.46
N ASN A 258 -10.57 -19.80 -18.22
CA ASN A 258 -10.41 -20.92 -17.31
C ASN A 258 -11.20 -22.15 -17.81
N ALA A 259 -10.48 -23.17 -18.27
CA ALA A 259 -11.06 -24.38 -18.83
C ALA A 259 -11.70 -25.31 -17.79
N LEU A 260 -11.32 -25.22 -16.49
CA LEU A 260 -11.75 -26.16 -15.45
C LEU A 260 -13.28 -26.30 -15.35
N PRO A 261 -14.10 -25.23 -15.32
CA PRO A 261 -15.56 -25.37 -15.24
C PRO A 261 -16.15 -26.07 -16.44
N LYS A 262 -15.65 -25.81 -17.65
CA LYS A 262 -16.09 -26.44 -18.88
C LYS A 262 -15.74 -27.93 -18.91
N GLN A 263 -14.52 -28.29 -18.51
CA GLN A 263 -14.10 -29.67 -18.37
C GLN A 263 -14.98 -30.43 -17.38
N PHE A 264 -15.29 -29.80 -16.24
CA PHE A 264 -16.20 -30.38 -15.23
C PHE A 264 -17.59 -30.66 -15.80
N THR A 265 -18.20 -29.71 -16.52
CA THR A 265 -19.51 -29.90 -17.12
C THR A 265 -19.45 -30.97 -18.24
N GLN A 266 -18.38 -31.00 -19.03
CA GLN A 266 -18.23 -32.01 -20.07
C GLN A 266 -18.12 -33.43 -19.50
N LEU A 267 -17.33 -33.63 -18.44
CA LEU A 267 -17.25 -34.93 -17.75
C LEU A 267 -18.58 -35.36 -17.17
N GLN A 268 -19.37 -34.42 -16.59
CA GLN A 268 -20.72 -34.76 -16.11
C GLN A 268 -21.63 -35.21 -17.25
N LYS A 269 -21.58 -34.59 -18.41
CA LYS A 269 -22.34 -35.02 -19.60
C LYS A 269 -21.89 -36.41 -20.10
N ASP A 270 -20.59 -36.64 -20.14
CA ASP A 270 -20.03 -37.93 -20.51
C ASP A 270 -20.43 -39.04 -19.55
N ILE A 271 -20.50 -38.77 -18.24
CA ILE A 271 -21.02 -39.71 -17.22
C ILE A 271 -22.49 -40.04 -17.52
N LEU A 272 -23.34 -39.03 -17.82
CA LEU A 272 -24.73 -39.25 -18.14
C LEU A 272 -24.90 -40.09 -19.42
N ASP A 273 -24.10 -39.85 -20.43
CA ASP A 273 -24.11 -40.63 -21.69
C ASP A 273 -23.73 -42.10 -21.42
N GLN A 274 -22.67 -42.33 -20.62
CA GLN A 274 -22.27 -43.69 -20.25
C GLN A 274 -23.31 -44.38 -19.35
N GLN A 275 -23.94 -43.64 -18.43
CA GLN A 275 -25.05 -44.17 -17.61
C GLN A 275 -26.24 -44.63 -18.43
N GLN A 276 -26.58 -43.86 -19.49
CA GLN A 276 -27.62 -44.25 -20.43
C GLN A 276 -27.23 -45.55 -21.18
N LYS A 277 -25.99 -45.66 -21.65
CA LYS A 277 -25.50 -46.87 -22.32
C LYS A 277 -25.45 -48.08 -21.37
N ALA A 278 -25.09 -47.86 -20.11
CA ALA A 278 -25.09 -48.91 -19.09
C ALA A 278 -26.50 -49.35 -18.66
N ALA A 279 -27.48 -48.44 -18.78
CA ALA A 279 -28.89 -48.72 -18.48
C ALA A 279 -29.66 -49.42 -19.61
N ASP A 280 -28.96 -49.71 -20.75
CA ASP A 280 -29.57 -50.49 -21.86
C ASP A 280 -29.96 -51.86 -21.37
N ASP A 281 -31.29 -52.14 -21.38
CA ASP A 281 -31.89 -53.37 -20.87
C ASP A 281 -31.79 -54.54 -21.87
N ASN A 282 -31.13 -54.37 -22.96
CA ASN A 282 -30.84 -55.44 -23.92
C ASN A 282 -30.06 -56.55 -23.25
N GLN A 283 -30.57 -57.79 -23.35
CA GLN A 283 -29.89 -58.95 -22.77
C GLN A 283 -29.48 -59.90 -23.88
N LEU A 284 -28.27 -60.37 -23.82
CA LEU A 284 -27.74 -61.48 -24.64
C LEU A 284 -26.96 -62.40 -23.71
N ARG A 285 -27.46 -63.63 -23.53
CA ARG A 285 -26.88 -64.59 -22.63
C ARG A 285 -26.69 -65.92 -23.35
N PHE A 286 -25.51 -66.41 -23.38
CA PHE A 286 -25.17 -67.77 -23.77
C PHE A 286 -25.11 -68.63 -22.50
N PHE A 287 -25.61 -69.85 -22.53
CA PHE A 287 -25.52 -70.75 -21.37
C PHE A 287 -25.38 -72.21 -21.80
N VAL A 288 -24.69 -72.94 -20.96
CA VAL A 288 -24.59 -74.38 -20.97
C VAL A 288 -25.04 -74.86 -19.59
N ARG A 289 -26.09 -75.63 -19.60
CA ARG A 289 -26.70 -76.11 -18.35
C ARG A 289 -26.66 -77.64 -18.35
N ASP A 290 -26.19 -78.21 -17.29
CA ASP A 290 -26.29 -79.62 -16.98
C ASP A 290 -27.37 -79.81 -15.90
N ASN A 291 -28.45 -80.52 -16.28
CA ASN A 291 -29.59 -80.79 -15.38
C ASN A 291 -29.34 -82.07 -14.60
N ILE A 292 -29.19 -81.99 -13.32
CA ILE A 292 -29.04 -83.13 -12.43
C ILE A 292 -30.43 -83.51 -11.94
N ILE A 293 -30.95 -84.59 -12.47
CA ILE A 293 -32.22 -85.18 -12.02
C ILE A 293 -31.87 -86.45 -11.25
N ASP A 294 -32.21 -86.50 -9.97
CA ASP A 294 -32.05 -87.71 -9.15
C ASP A 294 -33.35 -88.49 -9.27
N ASP A 295 -33.46 -89.28 -10.33
CA ASP A 295 -34.54 -90.21 -10.57
C ASP A 295 -33.91 -91.62 -10.78
N ASP A 296 -34.42 -92.63 -10.15
CA ASP A 296 -33.99 -94.04 -10.28
C ASP A 296 -34.02 -94.57 -11.77
N SER A 297 -34.52 -93.80 -12.72
CA SER A 297 -34.43 -94.08 -14.13
C SER A 297 -33.11 -93.57 -14.76
N PHE A 298 -32.28 -94.53 -15.26
CA PHE A 298 -31.03 -94.26 -15.97
C PHE A 298 -31.25 -93.49 -17.29
N GLU A 299 -31.67 -92.22 -17.23
CA GLU A 299 -31.63 -91.34 -18.35
C GLU A 299 -30.35 -90.48 -18.31
N PRO A 300 -29.64 -90.30 -19.46
CA PRO A 300 -28.42 -89.52 -19.44
C PRO A 300 -28.71 -88.04 -19.11
N ALA A 301 -27.91 -87.45 -18.26
CA ALA A 301 -27.94 -86.04 -17.92
C ALA A 301 -28.12 -85.18 -19.18
N GLU A 302 -29.19 -84.39 -19.24
CA GLU A 302 -29.49 -83.60 -20.43
C GLU A 302 -28.71 -82.27 -20.37
N VAL A 303 -27.64 -82.17 -21.19
CA VAL A 303 -26.89 -80.94 -21.32
C VAL A 303 -27.65 -80.00 -22.29
N VAL A 304 -28.15 -78.90 -21.80
CA VAL A 304 -28.86 -77.87 -22.57
C VAL A 304 -27.90 -76.73 -22.93
N VAL A 305 -27.71 -76.46 -24.21
CA VAL A 305 -27.01 -75.27 -24.70
C VAL A 305 -28.03 -74.27 -25.25
N GLY A 306 -28.02 -73.07 -24.74
CA GLY A 306 -29.05 -72.08 -25.12
C GLY A 306 -28.53 -70.67 -25.29
N LEU A 307 -29.30 -69.91 -26.00
CA LEU A 307 -29.14 -68.48 -26.22
C LEU A 307 -30.46 -67.81 -25.77
N ASN A 308 -30.33 -66.85 -24.86
CA ASN A 308 -31.45 -66.02 -24.45
C ASN A 308 -31.17 -64.56 -24.83
N PHE A 309 -32.07 -63.92 -25.54
CA PHE A 309 -32.00 -62.51 -25.84
C PHE A 309 -33.34 -61.83 -25.46
N ILE A 310 -33.21 -60.61 -24.90
CA ILE A 310 -34.34 -59.73 -24.55
C ILE A 310 -34.02 -58.36 -25.14
N ILE A 311 -34.93 -57.83 -25.95
CA ILE A 311 -34.85 -56.48 -26.52
C ILE A 311 -36.11 -55.74 -26.04
N PRO A 312 -35.99 -54.85 -25.02
CA PRO A 312 -37.12 -54.05 -24.59
C PRO A 312 -37.44 -52.97 -25.64
N PHE A 313 -38.71 -52.85 -25.98
CA PHE A 313 -39.18 -51.77 -26.84
C PHE A 313 -39.59 -50.58 -25.97
N THR A 314 -38.65 -49.64 -25.72
CA THR A 314 -38.94 -48.41 -24.98
C THR A 314 -39.10 -47.25 -25.99
N ILE A 315 -40.18 -46.46 -25.84
CA ILE A 315 -40.42 -45.25 -26.61
C ILE A 315 -39.90 -44.06 -25.78
N ASP A 316 -39.09 -43.21 -26.44
CA ASP A 316 -38.58 -41.97 -25.81
C ASP A 316 -37.59 -42.15 -24.61
N SER A 317 -36.82 -43.23 -24.59
CA SER A 317 -35.81 -43.49 -23.52
C SER A 317 -34.75 -42.42 -23.36
N ASP A 318 -34.50 -41.62 -24.42
CA ASP A 318 -33.40 -40.61 -24.44
C ASP A 318 -33.81 -39.25 -23.87
N LYS A 319 -35.12 -38.95 -23.75
CA LYS A 319 -35.64 -37.66 -23.28
C LYS A 319 -35.11 -37.27 -21.91
N PRO A 320 -35.02 -38.14 -20.88
CA PRO A 320 -34.49 -37.77 -19.56
C PRO A 320 -33.02 -37.32 -19.64
N VAL A 321 -32.18 -37.99 -20.40
CA VAL A 321 -30.75 -37.67 -20.55
C VAL A 321 -30.56 -36.37 -21.30
N ILE A 322 -31.27 -36.17 -22.43
CA ILE A 322 -31.24 -34.92 -23.18
C ILE A 322 -31.61 -33.73 -22.31
N ASN A 323 -32.68 -33.88 -21.50
CA ASN A 323 -33.08 -32.80 -20.57
C ASN A 323 -32.04 -32.57 -19.45
N SER A 324 -31.40 -33.64 -18.96
CA SER A 324 -30.31 -33.52 -17.95
C SER A 324 -29.07 -32.82 -18.54
N ILE A 325 -28.70 -33.12 -19.79
CA ILE A 325 -27.62 -32.44 -20.48
C ILE A 325 -27.93 -30.95 -20.69
N ARG A 326 -29.16 -30.62 -21.10
CA ARG A 326 -29.60 -29.21 -21.21
C ARG A 326 -29.58 -28.50 -19.85
N ALA A 327 -30.00 -29.18 -18.79
CA ALA A 327 -29.94 -28.63 -17.42
C ALA A 327 -28.50 -28.33 -17.00
N LEU A 328 -27.53 -29.19 -17.35
CA LEU A 328 -26.11 -28.96 -17.08
C LEU A 328 -25.57 -27.74 -17.83
N ASP A 329 -25.98 -27.54 -19.08
CA ASP A 329 -25.60 -26.37 -19.89
C ASP A 329 -26.11 -25.06 -19.27
N GLU A 330 -27.35 -25.04 -18.83
CA GLU A 330 -27.92 -23.87 -18.15
C GLU A 330 -27.30 -23.65 -16.76
N GLN A 331 -26.97 -24.72 -16.04
CA GLN A 331 -26.24 -24.62 -14.76
C GLN A 331 -24.82 -24.09 -14.94
N GLU A 332 -24.13 -24.44 -16.03
CA GLU A 332 -22.81 -23.86 -16.36
C GLU A 332 -22.92 -22.36 -16.56
N LYS A 333 -23.87 -21.91 -17.42
CA LYS A 333 -24.11 -20.48 -17.66
C LYS A 333 -24.45 -19.74 -16.35
N MET A 334 -25.28 -20.35 -15.50
CA MET A 334 -25.65 -19.77 -14.19
C MET A 334 -24.42 -19.65 -13.29
N ARG A 335 -23.59 -20.70 -13.18
CA ARG A 335 -22.35 -20.69 -12.39
C ARG A 335 -21.36 -19.62 -12.87
N ASP A 336 -21.21 -19.45 -14.16
CA ASP A 336 -20.34 -18.41 -14.74
C ASP A 336 -20.87 -17.00 -14.42
N TRP A 337 -22.18 -16.79 -14.55
CA TRP A 337 -22.82 -15.53 -14.17
C TRP A 337 -22.67 -15.24 -12.68
N GLU A 338 -22.98 -16.21 -11.80
CA GLU A 338 -22.82 -16.07 -10.36
C GLU A 338 -21.37 -15.76 -9.96
N ARG A 339 -20.39 -16.41 -10.60
CA ARG A 339 -18.98 -16.16 -10.38
C ARG A 339 -18.62 -14.72 -10.68
N LEU A 340 -19.02 -14.22 -11.86
CA LEU A 340 -18.77 -12.82 -12.24
C LEU A 340 -19.44 -11.83 -11.28
N VAL A 341 -20.66 -12.13 -10.82
CA VAL A 341 -21.36 -11.31 -9.80
C VAL A 341 -20.60 -11.32 -8.47
N LYS A 342 -20.15 -12.50 -8.01
CA LYS A 342 -19.35 -12.63 -6.77
C LYS A 342 -18.05 -11.85 -6.86
N VAL A 343 -17.32 -11.96 -7.98
CA VAL A 343 -16.08 -11.22 -8.23
C VAL A 343 -16.32 -9.71 -8.24
N ARG A 344 -17.37 -9.25 -8.93
CA ARG A 344 -17.71 -7.83 -8.96
C ARG A 344 -18.04 -7.30 -7.56
N ASN A 345 -18.83 -8.05 -6.78
CA ASN A 345 -19.17 -7.66 -5.41
C ASN A 345 -17.94 -7.63 -4.50
N ALA A 346 -17.05 -8.63 -4.59
CA ALA A 346 -15.79 -8.64 -3.86
C ALA A 346 -14.89 -7.45 -4.25
N TYR A 347 -14.81 -7.10 -5.54
CA TYR A 347 -14.06 -5.94 -6.01
C TYR A 347 -14.64 -4.60 -5.50
N GLN A 348 -15.96 -4.49 -5.35
CA GLN A 348 -16.55 -3.29 -4.71
C GLN A 348 -16.05 -3.11 -3.27
N GLN A 349 -15.78 -4.20 -2.54
CA GLN A 349 -15.17 -4.13 -1.21
C GLN A 349 -13.71 -3.66 -1.28
N VAL A 350 -12.94 -4.07 -2.30
CA VAL A 350 -11.60 -3.52 -2.56
C VAL A 350 -11.67 -2.01 -2.77
N ARG A 351 -12.57 -1.54 -3.64
CA ARG A 351 -12.76 -0.10 -3.91
C ARG A 351 -13.15 0.67 -2.64
N PHE A 352 -13.95 0.08 -1.78
CA PHE A 352 -14.28 0.67 -0.49
C PHE A 352 -13.05 0.82 0.41
N GLN A 353 -12.23 -0.24 0.51
CA GLN A 353 -11.00 -0.19 1.30
C GLN A 353 -9.98 0.82 0.73
N GLN A 354 -9.86 0.95 -0.59
CA GLN A 354 -9.04 1.97 -1.22
C GLN A 354 -9.46 3.39 -0.81
N LYS A 355 -10.77 3.66 -0.74
CA LYS A 355 -11.26 4.95 -0.20
C LYS A 355 -10.89 5.17 1.27
N GLN A 356 -10.96 4.11 2.09
CA GLN A 356 -10.54 4.19 3.49
C GLN A 356 -9.02 4.38 3.59
N LEU A 357 -8.23 3.75 2.73
CA LEU A 357 -6.79 3.91 2.65
C LEU A 357 -6.39 5.36 2.36
N ILE A 358 -7.00 5.98 1.35
CA ILE A 358 -6.77 7.41 1.05
C ILE A 358 -7.07 8.28 2.28
N LYS A 359 -8.22 8.06 2.90
CA LYS A 359 -8.64 8.80 4.11
C LYS A 359 -7.64 8.64 5.25
N GLN A 360 -7.24 7.41 5.54
CA GLN A 360 -6.38 7.10 6.67
C GLN A 360 -4.94 7.56 6.44
N LYS A 361 -4.43 7.43 5.19
CA LYS A 361 -3.14 7.98 4.79
C LYS A 361 -3.11 9.50 4.96
N ALA A 362 -4.17 10.20 4.55
CA ALA A 362 -4.28 11.65 4.77
C ALA A 362 -4.29 12.03 6.26
N ARG A 363 -4.98 11.24 7.10
CA ARG A 363 -4.98 11.43 8.56
C ARG A 363 -3.59 11.26 9.15
N PHE A 364 -2.92 10.18 8.78
CA PHE A 364 -1.56 9.89 9.24
C PHE A 364 -0.58 11.00 8.83
N LEU A 365 -0.54 11.37 7.56
CA LEU A 365 0.33 12.44 7.06
C LEU A 365 0.08 13.78 7.77
N ARG A 366 -1.20 14.12 8.02
CA ARG A 366 -1.54 15.34 8.78
C ARG A 366 -1.06 15.27 10.22
N ALA A 367 -1.28 14.15 10.90
CA ALA A 367 -0.86 13.98 12.28
C ALA A 367 0.67 13.97 12.40
N PHE A 368 1.35 13.29 11.49
CA PHE A 368 2.80 13.25 11.40
C PHE A 368 3.40 14.64 11.16
N GLU A 369 2.83 15.43 10.24
CA GLU A 369 3.28 16.79 9.97
C GLU A 369 3.11 17.70 11.19
N ARG A 370 2.01 17.54 11.94
CA ARG A 370 1.79 18.31 13.18
C ARG A 370 2.82 18.01 14.27
N ILE A 371 3.15 16.74 14.49
CA ILE A 371 4.21 16.41 15.47
C ILE A 371 5.58 16.89 14.98
N ARG A 372 5.90 16.73 13.68
CA ARG A 372 7.12 17.22 13.08
C ARG A 372 7.30 18.74 13.31
N GLN A 373 6.24 19.53 13.11
CA GLN A 373 6.26 20.97 13.36
C GLN A 373 6.49 21.28 14.84
N THR A 374 5.84 20.54 15.74
CA THR A 374 6.04 20.75 17.19
C THR A 374 7.45 20.42 17.63
N VAL A 375 8.01 19.32 17.16
CA VAL A 375 9.41 18.95 17.46
C VAL A 375 10.35 20.05 16.97
N ALA A 376 10.14 20.59 15.77
CA ALA A 376 10.93 21.71 15.25
C ALA A 376 10.75 22.99 16.11
N GLU A 377 9.54 23.30 16.56
CA GLU A 377 9.25 24.45 17.44
C GLU A 377 9.96 24.33 18.79
N ILE A 378 9.90 23.17 19.44
CA ILE A 378 10.59 22.93 20.72
C ILE A 378 12.11 23.01 20.54
N ASN A 379 12.66 22.42 19.49
CA ASN A 379 14.07 22.49 19.17
C ASN A 379 14.57 23.94 18.95
N LEU A 380 13.70 24.81 18.43
CA LEU A 380 14.03 26.21 18.18
C LEU A 380 13.88 27.12 19.41
N SER A 381 12.76 26.95 20.15
CA SER A 381 12.42 27.83 21.28
C SER A 381 13.04 27.36 22.59
N GLY A 382 13.26 26.05 22.74
CA GLY A 382 13.60 25.46 24.04
C GLY A 382 12.44 25.47 25.05
N GLU A 383 11.20 25.78 24.55
CA GLU A 383 10.03 25.90 25.45
C GLU A 383 9.51 24.54 25.90
N SER A 384 9.71 24.23 27.17
CA SER A 384 9.18 23.01 27.80
C SER A 384 7.64 23.00 27.91
N SER A 385 7.00 24.17 27.84
CA SER A 385 5.52 24.31 27.83
C SER A 385 4.85 23.59 26.67
N LEU A 386 5.58 23.31 25.55
CA LEU A 386 5.09 22.59 24.40
C LEU A 386 5.18 21.06 24.52
N LEU A 387 5.80 20.51 25.56
CA LEU A 387 5.97 19.05 25.73
C LEU A 387 4.64 18.29 25.82
N PRO A 388 3.60 18.72 26.55
CA PRO A 388 2.30 18.04 26.55
C PRO A 388 1.63 18.07 25.17
N VAL A 389 1.81 19.17 24.44
CA VAL A 389 1.31 19.29 23.05
C VAL A 389 2.03 18.31 22.12
N ALA A 390 3.34 18.16 22.26
CA ALA A 390 4.13 17.20 21.52
C ALA A 390 3.69 15.75 21.80
N ALA A 391 3.48 15.41 23.07
CA ALA A 391 3.00 14.09 23.49
C ALA A 391 1.63 13.76 22.90
N THR A 392 0.68 14.70 22.96
CA THR A 392 -0.67 14.53 22.38
C THR A 392 -0.62 14.39 20.86
N ARG A 393 0.22 15.19 20.18
CA ARG A 393 0.39 15.10 18.72
C ARG A 393 1.07 13.80 18.31
N LEU A 394 2.04 13.32 19.08
CA LEU A 394 2.71 12.02 18.85
C LEU A 394 1.72 10.86 19.04
N ARG A 395 0.93 10.86 20.11
CA ARG A 395 -0.17 9.89 20.32
C ARG A 395 -1.13 9.87 19.14
N THR A 396 -1.57 11.03 18.68
CA THR A 396 -2.46 11.15 17.51
C THR A 396 -1.81 10.58 16.23
N ALA A 397 -0.51 10.78 16.05
CA ALA A 397 0.22 10.24 14.89
C ALA A 397 0.38 8.72 14.98
N LEU A 398 0.64 8.17 16.16
CA LEU A 398 0.70 6.72 16.39
C LEU A 398 -0.66 6.05 16.16
N ASP A 399 -1.76 6.64 16.64
CA ASP A 399 -3.12 6.14 16.38
C ASP A 399 -3.47 6.16 14.89
N ALA A 400 -3.11 7.23 14.20
CA ALA A 400 -3.33 7.33 12.76
C ALA A 400 -2.48 6.32 11.97
N GLY A 401 -1.25 6.06 12.41
CA GLY A 401 -0.35 5.04 11.86
C GLY A 401 -0.90 3.62 12.07
N TYR A 402 -1.37 3.31 13.27
CA TYR A 402 -2.03 2.05 13.57
C TYR A 402 -3.24 1.81 12.65
N GLY A 403 -4.12 2.82 12.54
CA GLY A 403 -5.27 2.74 11.65
C GLY A 403 -4.89 2.59 10.17
N LEU A 404 -3.76 3.13 9.74
CA LEU A 404 -3.26 2.95 8.37
C LEU A 404 -2.83 1.50 8.11
N ILE A 405 -2.16 0.87 9.07
CA ILE A 405 -1.76 -0.54 8.99
C ILE A 405 -3.00 -1.43 8.89
N GLN A 406 -4.02 -1.22 9.74
CA GLN A 406 -5.28 -1.99 9.73
C GLN A 406 -6.03 -1.87 8.40
N VAL A 407 -6.10 -0.68 7.83
CA VAL A 407 -6.77 -0.48 6.54
C VAL A 407 -6.00 -1.15 5.40
N ARG A 408 -4.66 -1.13 5.42
CA ARG A 408 -3.84 -1.89 4.47
C ARG A 408 -4.06 -3.39 4.58
N GLN A 409 -4.00 -3.93 5.79
CA GLN A 409 -4.30 -5.35 6.04
C GLN A 409 -5.66 -5.72 5.47
N SER A 410 -6.70 -4.93 5.77
CA SER A 410 -8.04 -5.13 5.22
C SER A 410 -8.06 -5.09 3.70
N LEU A 411 -7.32 -4.20 3.06
CA LEU A 411 -7.21 -4.13 1.60
C LEU A 411 -6.64 -5.44 1.02
N TYR A 412 -5.56 -5.97 1.59
CA TYR A 412 -4.94 -7.22 1.15
C TYR A 412 -5.88 -8.41 1.32
N ILE A 413 -6.60 -8.49 2.44
CA ILE A 413 -7.61 -9.52 2.67
C ILE A 413 -8.72 -9.43 1.61
N ARG A 414 -9.21 -8.23 1.28
CA ARG A 414 -10.23 -8.04 0.24
C ARG A 414 -9.72 -8.39 -1.16
N VAL A 415 -8.49 -8.06 -1.48
CA VAL A 415 -7.83 -8.48 -2.73
C VAL A 415 -7.80 -10.01 -2.83
N ASN A 416 -7.37 -10.71 -1.77
CA ASN A 416 -7.38 -12.17 -1.72
C ASN A 416 -8.80 -12.76 -1.91
N GLN A 417 -9.82 -12.12 -1.33
CA GLN A 417 -11.22 -12.54 -1.49
C GLN A 417 -11.74 -12.40 -2.93
N VAL A 418 -11.22 -11.43 -3.70
CA VAL A 418 -11.55 -11.32 -5.14
C VAL A 418 -11.00 -12.51 -5.90
N PHE A 419 -9.75 -12.92 -5.66
CA PHE A 419 -9.16 -14.11 -6.28
C PHE A 419 -9.88 -15.40 -5.85
N GLN A 420 -10.27 -15.48 -4.58
CA GLN A 420 -11.09 -16.61 -4.09
C GLN A 420 -12.44 -16.69 -4.83
N ALA A 421 -13.12 -15.56 -5.02
CA ALA A 421 -14.39 -15.50 -5.76
C ALA A 421 -14.18 -15.81 -7.26
N ALA A 422 -13.04 -15.45 -7.81
CA ALA A 422 -12.67 -15.74 -9.19
C ALA A 422 -12.30 -17.22 -9.44
N GLY A 423 -11.88 -17.94 -8.39
CA GLY A 423 -11.35 -19.30 -8.51
C GLY A 423 -10.07 -19.35 -9.34
N VAL A 424 -9.24 -18.32 -9.25
CA VAL A 424 -7.97 -18.15 -9.96
C VAL A 424 -6.86 -17.97 -8.93
N GLU A 425 -5.69 -18.53 -9.19
CA GLU A 425 -4.52 -18.31 -8.35
C GLU A 425 -4.08 -16.84 -8.38
N VAL A 426 -3.55 -16.37 -7.26
CA VAL A 426 -3.02 -15.00 -7.18
C VAL A 426 -1.74 -14.91 -7.99
N ASP A 427 -1.73 -14.03 -8.99
CA ASP A 427 -0.58 -13.77 -9.85
C ASP A 427 -0.32 -12.25 -9.92
N SER A 428 0.95 -11.88 -9.93
CA SER A 428 1.39 -10.48 -10.02
C SER A 428 0.86 -9.74 -11.25
N LYS A 429 0.60 -10.46 -12.35
CA LYS A 429 0.02 -9.89 -13.58
C LYS A 429 -1.37 -9.29 -13.40
N TYR A 430 -2.12 -9.70 -12.36
CA TYR A 430 -3.44 -9.18 -12.04
C TYR A 430 -3.40 -8.09 -10.97
N ILE A 431 -2.23 -7.81 -10.39
CA ILE A 431 -2.05 -6.82 -9.32
C ILE A 431 -1.30 -5.62 -9.89
N ARG A 432 -1.81 -4.42 -9.66
CA ARG A 432 -1.17 -3.16 -10.02
C ARG A 432 -1.03 -2.27 -8.80
N LEU A 433 -0.15 -1.27 -8.88
CA LEU A 433 -0.04 -0.26 -7.83
C LEU A 433 -1.30 0.62 -7.83
N PHE A 434 -1.78 0.91 -6.63
CA PHE A 434 -2.82 1.90 -6.40
C PHE A 434 -2.15 3.22 -6.06
N ASP A 435 -2.32 4.22 -6.92
CA ASP A 435 -1.76 5.55 -6.68
C ASP A 435 -2.50 6.24 -5.53
N THR A 436 -1.78 6.40 -4.44
CA THR A 436 -2.21 7.14 -3.24
C THR A 436 -1.29 8.33 -2.95
N GLU A 437 -0.53 8.78 -3.95
CA GLU A 437 0.38 9.91 -3.74
C GLU A 437 -0.42 11.17 -3.41
N PHE A 438 -0.23 11.65 -2.19
CA PHE A 438 -0.62 13.02 -1.84
C PHE A 438 0.48 13.97 -2.35
N ALA A 439 0.06 15.18 -2.68
CA ALA A 439 1.00 16.23 -3.00
C ALA A 439 2.11 16.25 -1.93
N LYS A 440 3.29 15.78 -2.30
CA LYS A 440 4.48 15.87 -1.43
C LYS A 440 4.68 17.34 -1.09
N ASN A 441 5.22 17.63 0.08
CA ASN A 441 5.46 18.98 0.59
C ASN A 441 6.29 19.89 -0.38
N LYS A 442 6.81 19.29 -1.46
CA LYS A 442 7.41 19.98 -2.62
C LYS A 442 6.46 20.93 -3.37
N SER A 443 5.16 20.84 -3.14
CA SER A 443 4.12 21.63 -3.83
C SER A 443 3.64 22.86 -3.08
N ARG A 444 4.18 23.15 -1.89
CA ARG A 444 3.97 24.48 -1.31
C ARG A 444 4.80 25.48 -2.10
N VAL A 445 4.15 26.15 -3.05
CA VAL A 445 4.69 27.30 -3.76
C VAL A 445 6.18 27.15 -4.09
N GLY A 446 6.52 26.28 -5.04
CA GLY A 446 7.86 26.17 -5.61
C GLY A 446 8.99 25.78 -4.64
N THR A 447 10.19 25.72 -5.17
CA THR A 447 11.40 25.58 -4.36
C THR A 447 11.69 26.88 -3.62
N ARG A 448 11.87 26.77 -2.31
CA ARG A 448 12.22 27.92 -1.46
C ARG A 448 13.67 27.86 -1.08
N SER A 449 14.34 29.00 -1.14
CA SER A 449 15.66 29.19 -0.53
C SER A 449 15.59 30.21 0.63
N MET A 450 16.58 30.15 1.51
CA MET A 450 16.67 31.01 2.69
C MET A 450 18.09 31.55 2.85
N TYR A 451 18.20 32.87 3.03
CA TYR A 451 19.49 33.49 3.33
C TYR A 451 19.85 33.32 4.81
N VAL A 452 21.07 32.83 5.05
CA VAL A 452 21.61 32.64 6.41
C VAL A 452 22.95 33.38 6.54
N TRP A 453 22.97 34.36 7.39
CA TRP A 453 24.19 35.12 7.69
C TRP A 453 25.06 34.40 8.73
N SER A 454 26.37 34.59 8.68
CA SER A 454 27.36 33.96 9.56
C SER A 454 27.02 34.07 11.05
N THR A 455 26.49 35.23 11.49
CA THR A 455 26.11 35.47 12.88
C THR A 455 24.93 34.55 13.33
N ALA A 456 23.96 34.34 12.47
CA ALA A 456 22.85 33.42 12.76
C ALA A 456 23.31 31.97 12.64
N PHE A 457 24.11 31.64 11.62
CA PHE A 457 24.67 30.32 11.42
C PHE A 457 25.46 29.84 12.65
N ASN A 458 26.38 30.65 13.16
CA ASN A 458 27.22 30.26 14.28
C ASN A 458 26.44 30.11 15.59
N LYS A 459 25.27 30.80 15.72
CA LYS A 459 24.44 30.79 16.92
C LYS A 459 23.61 29.50 17.07
N TYR A 460 23.02 28.98 15.98
CA TYR A 460 22.05 27.88 16.03
C TYR A 460 22.69 26.56 15.59
N PRO A 461 22.46 25.42 16.25
CA PRO A 461 22.92 24.10 15.81
C PRO A 461 22.44 23.74 14.40
N ASN A 462 23.20 22.91 13.65
CA ASN A 462 22.82 22.47 12.31
C ASN A 462 21.48 21.76 12.29
N GLN A 463 21.24 20.86 13.25
CA GLN A 463 19.99 20.14 13.35
C GLN A 463 18.77 21.08 13.47
N GLN A 464 18.88 22.14 14.25
CA GLN A 464 17.78 23.13 14.38
C GLN A 464 17.49 23.82 13.05
N MET A 465 18.54 24.17 12.28
CA MET A 465 18.34 24.77 10.95
C MET A 465 17.69 23.78 9.98
N ILE A 466 18.14 22.54 9.98
CA ILE A 466 17.56 21.47 9.16
C ILE A 466 16.08 21.24 9.51
N ASP A 467 15.75 21.13 10.79
CA ASP A 467 14.38 20.98 11.26
C ASP A 467 13.50 22.17 10.87
N PHE A 468 14.04 23.37 10.96
CA PHE A 468 13.36 24.58 10.52
C PHE A 468 13.14 24.59 9.00
N MET A 469 14.15 24.21 8.20
CA MET A 469 14.02 24.09 6.74
C MET A 469 12.90 23.12 6.39
N LYS A 470 12.91 21.93 6.98
CA LYS A 470 11.86 20.93 6.79
C LYS A 470 10.49 21.47 7.19
N ALA A 471 10.37 22.12 8.36
CA ALA A 471 9.12 22.67 8.88
C ALA A 471 8.52 23.77 7.97
N LYS A 472 9.37 24.59 7.35
CA LYS A 472 8.97 25.72 6.49
C LYS A 472 9.00 25.40 5.01
N GLY A 473 9.31 24.16 4.61
CA GLY A 473 9.39 23.76 3.20
C GLY A 473 10.51 24.46 2.44
N ILE A 474 11.65 24.70 3.10
CA ILE A 474 12.85 25.32 2.51
C ILE A 474 13.75 24.22 1.99
N GLY A 475 14.00 24.21 0.70
CA GLY A 475 14.88 23.22 0.04
C GLY A 475 16.33 23.65 -0.11
N GLU A 476 16.63 24.94 0.08
CA GLU A 476 17.98 25.47 -0.12
C GLU A 476 18.35 26.52 0.93
N VAL A 477 19.56 26.42 1.47
CA VAL A 477 20.17 27.46 2.29
C VAL A 477 21.22 28.20 1.48
N ILE A 478 21.10 29.52 1.38
CA ILE A 478 22.12 30.42 0.84
C ILE A 478 22.91 30.97 2.02
N LEU A 479 24.06 30.34 2.30
CA LEU A 479 24.83 30.58 3.52
C LEU A 479 26.04 31.47 3.23
N SER A 480 26.21 32.52 4.05
CA SER A 480 27.37 33.43 3.95
C SER A 480 28.69 32.67 4.15
N GLY A 481 29.57 32.69 3.12
CA GLY A 481 30.91 32.11 3.12
C GLY A 481 31.98 33.06 3.66
N SER A 482 31.62 33.94 4.62
CA SER A 482 32.58 34.87 5.24
C SER A 482 33.64 34.16 6.09
N ALA A 483 34.79 34.77 6.32
CA ALA A 483 35.84 34.25 7.21
C ALA A 483 35.35 34.04 8.68
N LYS A 484 34.20 34.56 9.04
CA LYS A 484 33.59 34.43 10.38
C LYS A 484 32.80 33.14 10.55
N VAL A 485 32.57 32.36 9.50
CA VAL A 485 31.83 31.09 9.55
C VAL A 485 32.69 29.99 10.15
N ASP A 486 32.15 29.23 11.08
CA ASP A 486 32.76 28.02 11.60
C ASP A 486 32.85 26.99 10.46
N VAL A 487 34.05 26.69 10.01
CA VAL A 487 34.30 25.80 8.85
C VAL A 487 33.92 24.36 9.15
N ASN A 488 34.12 23.87 10.38
CA ASN A 488 33.80 22.49 10.72
C ASN A 488 32.26 22.32 10.71
N LYS A 489 31.58 23.23 11.39
CA LYS A 489 30.12 23.29 11.40
C LYS A 489 29.50 23.40 10.01
N PHE A 490 30.14 24.16 9.12
CA PHE A 490 29.69 24.29 7.72
C PHE A 490 29.83 22.96 6.95
N ASN A 491 30.96 22.25 7.14
CA ASN A 491 31.17 20.94 6.51
C ASN A 491 30.15 19.89 7.01
N ASP A 492 29.92 19.89 8.32
CA ASP A 492 28.91 19.02 8.92
C ASP A 492 27.52 19.30 8.34
N LEU A 493 27.15 20.60 8.18
CA LEU A 493 25.87 20.96 7.55
C LEU A 493 25.74 20.40 6.15
N ILE A 494 26.77 20.52 5.31
CA ILE A 494 26.74 19.97 3.94
C ILE A 494 26.50 18.46 3.98
N THR A 495 27.27 17.74 4.82
CA THR A 495 27.15 16.27 4.95
C THR A 495 25.76 15.84 5.43
N GLU A 496 25.16 16.58 6.35
CA GLU A 496 23.84 16.28 6.89
C GLU A 496 22.72 16.58 5.87
N THR A 497 22.84 17.69 5.12
CA THR A 497 21.84 18.13 4.15
C THR A 497 21.85 17.28 2.88
N GLU A 498 23.00 16.77 2.43
CA GLU A 498 23.11 15.86 1.27
C GLU A 498 22.25 14.59 1.47
N LYS A 499 22.20 14.05 2.69
CA LYS A 499 21.38 12.87 3.02
C LYS A 499 19.87 13.13 2.95
N LEU A 500 19.46 14.40 2.89
CA LEU A 500 18.09 14.85 3.03
C LEU A 500 17.55 15.57 1.79
N ASP A 501 18.28 15.53 0.65
CA ASP A 501 17.94 16.28 -0.57
C ASP A 501 17.81 17.80 -0.33
N LEU A 502 18.50 18.34 0.66
CA LEU A 502 18.57 19.76 0.94
C LEU A 502 19.84 20.35 0.35
N LEU A 503 19.74 21.54 -0.25
CA LEU A 503 20.84 22.19 -0.92
C LEU A 503 21.51 23.25 -0.03
N VAL A 504 22.83 23.31 -0.06
CA VAL A 504 23.61 24.38 0.54
C VAL A 504 24.35 25.13 -0.57
N THR A 505 24.11 26.43 -0.68
CA THR A 505 24.76 27.32 -1.63
C THR A 505 25.62 28.31 -0.86
N THR A 506 26.92 28.35 -1.17
CA THR A 506 27.86 29.27 -0.52
C THR A 506 27.72 30.68 -1.11
N MET A 507 27.42 31.64 -0.27
CA MET A 507 27.28 33.04 -0.67
C MET A 507 28.55 33.83 -0.37
N VAL A 508 29.10 34.47 -1.39
CA VAL A 508 30.24 35.40 -1.28
C VAL A 508 29.95 36.67 -2.07
N GLY A 509 30.60 37.74 -1.73
CA GLY A 509 30.48 39.00 -2.44
C GLY A 509 31.15 40.16 -1.70
N ALA A 510 31.66 41.10 -2.48
CA ALA A 510 32.05 42.40 -2.00
C ALA A 510 31.81 43.39 -3.14
N ASN A 511 31.20 44.54 -2.86
CA ASN A 511 30.76 45.48 -3.90
C ASN A 511 31.93 46.01 -4.74
N GLU A 512 33.12 46.14 -4.14
CA GLU A 512 34.35 46.56 -4.86
C GLU A 512 34.82 45.54 -5.91
N TRP A 513 34.30 44.32 -5.94
CA TRP A 513 34.63 43.34 -6.99
C TRP A 513 34.16 43.78 -8.38
N VAL A 514 33.28 44.76 -8.46
CA VAL A 514 32.83 45.37 -9.71
C VAL A 514 33.93 46.13 -10.41
N PHE A 515 34.97 46.58 -9.70
CA PHE A 515 36.06 47.27 -10.32
C PHE A 515 36.97 46.33 -11.13
N PRO A 516 37.40 46.70 -12.36
CA PRO A 516 38.16 45.80 -13.24
C PRO A 516 39.39 45.17 -12.61
N GLU A 517 40.11 45.91 -11.79
CA GLU A 517 41.31 45.48 -11.06
C GLU A 517 41.01 44.39 -9.99
N LYS A 518 39.76 44.24 -9.60
CA LYS A 518 39.33 43.22 -8.62
C LYS A 518 38.70 41.98 -9.25
N HIS A 519 38.49 41.94 -10.58
CA HIS A 519 37.83 40.81 -11.26
C HIS A 519 38.58 39.47 -11.04
N GLN A 520 39.90 39.48 -11.09
CA GLN A 520 40.70 38.29 -10.84
C GLN A 520 40.60 37.82 -9.37
N HIS A 521 40.58 38.78 -8.44
CA HIS A 521 40.39 38.48 -7.03
C HIS A 521 39.00 37.85 -6.79
N ALA A 522 37.96 38.41 -7.40
CA ALA A 522 36.58 37.83 -7.33
C ALA A 522 36.56 36.40 -7.87
N ALA A 523 37.22 36.14 -9.01
CA ALA A 523 37.30 34.82 -9.61
C ALA A 523 37.99 33.78 -8.69
N ILE A 524 39.14 34.14 -8.12
CA ILE A 524 39.89 33.28 -7.18
C ILE A 524 39.05 32.98 -5.92
N ARG A 525 38.50 34.03 -5.30
CA ARG A 525 37.68 33.86 -4.08
C ARG A 525 36.44 32.98 -4.33
N SER A 526 35.80 33.14 -5.48
CA SER A 526 34.67 32.33 -5.91
C SER A 526 35.03 30.86 -6.13
N ALA A 527 36.19 30.61 -6.78
CA ALA A 527 36.70 29.26 -7.00
C ALA A 527 36.98 28.52 -5.68
N ILE A 528 37.56 29.21 -4.70
CA ILE A 528 37.82 28.67 -3.37
C ILE A 528 36.49 28.40 -2.62
N ALA A 529 35.54 29.32 -2.68
CA ALA A 529 34.30 29.23 -1.96
C ALA A 529 33.40 28.06 -2.43
N ILE A 530 33.46 27.71 -3.72
CA ILE A 530 32.61 26.66 -4.32
C ILE A 530 33.19 25.25 -4.15
N GLU A 531 34.42 25.07 -3.70
CA GLU A 531 35.04 23.75 -3.60
C GLU A 531 34.26 22.76 -2.77
N LYS A 532 33.58 23.22 -1.72
CA LYS A 532 32.84 22.37 -0.78
C LYS A 532 31.38 22.16 -1.16
N SER A 533 30.64 23.26 -1.41
CA SER A 533 29.20 23.19 -1.65
C SER A 533 28.81 22.90 -3.09
N GLN A 534 29.75 22.99 -4.04
CA GLN A 534 29.54 22.90 -5.50
C GLN A 534 28.51 23.91 -6.06
N ARG A 535 28.02 24.82 -5.22
CA ARG A 535 27.00 25.83 -5.53
C ARG A 535 27.43 27.19 -4.98
N LEU A 536 27.42 28.21 -5.86
CA LEU A 536 27.85 29.56 -5.54
C LEU A 536 26.74 30.56 -5.71
N HIS A 537 26.60 31.47 -4.77
CA HIS A 537 25.76 32.65 -4.87
C HIS A 537 26.61 33.91 -4.72
N LEU A 538 26.47 34.84 -5.66
CA LEU A 538 27.16 36.16 -5.58
C LEU A 538 26.18 37.21 -5.13
N ASP A 539 26.43 37.78 -3.97
CA ASP A 539 25.69 38.90 -3.43
C ASP A 539 26.51 40.20 -3.53
N ILE A 540 26.37 40.84 -4.69
CA ILE A 540 27.14 42.03 -5.06
C ILE A 540 26.16 43.09 -5.54
N GLU A 541 26.10 44.19 -4.85
CA GLU A 541 25.14 45.26 -5.03
C GLU A 541 25.79 46.57 -5.47
N PRO A 542 26.24 46.71 -6.73
CA PRO A 542 26.89 47.92 -7.22
C PRO A 542 26.01 49.17 -7.11
N HIS A 543 24.68 49.00 -7.09
CA HIS A 543 23.73 50.08 -6.98
C HIS A 543 23.74 50.79 -5.62
N THR A 544 24.35 50.20 -4.60
CA THR A 544 24.55 50.79 -3.28
C THR A 544 25.85 51.59 -3.13
N MET A 545 26.73 51.54 -4.16
CA MET A 545 28.01 52.20 -4.13
C MET A 545 27.93 53.68 -4.45
N GLU A 546 28.83 54.44 -3.85
CA GLU A 546 29.02 55.86 -4.18
C GLU A 546 29.38 56.02 -5.65
N GLY A 547 28.82 57.04 -6.33
CA GLY A 547 29.03 57.31 -7.75
C GLY A 547 28.24 56.40 -8.71
N TYR A 548 27.53 55.37 -8.25
CA TYR A 548 26.75 54.51 -9.11
C TYR A 548 25.70 55.28 -9.95
N LYS A 549 24.99 56.25 -9.34
CA LYS A 549 23.94 56.99 -10.06
C LYS A 549 24.48 57.78 -11.23
N GLN A 550 25.72 58.34 -11.08
CA GLN A 550 26.39 59.13 -12.10
C GLN A 550 26.99 58.26 -13.21
N HIS A 551 27.47 57.04 -12.87
CA HIS A 551 28.17 56.17 -13.78
C HIS A 551 27.50 54.79 -13.93
N LYS A 552 26.20 54.73 -13.85
CA LYS A 552 25.37 53.48 -13.82
C LYS A 552 25.81 52.51 -14.92
N GLN A 553 25.93 52.95 -16.16
CA GLN A 553 26.27 52.07 -17.27
C GLN A 553 27.67 51.43 -17.11
N LYS A 554 28.65 52.20 -16.65
CA LYS A 554 30.01 51.71 -16.39
C LYS A 554 30.02 50.62 -15.32
N TYR A 555 29.30 50.83 -14.20
CA TYR A 555 29.20 49.83 -13.13
C TYR A 555 28.51 48.53 -13.58
N LEU A 556 27.46 48.63 -14.40
CA LEU A 556 26.76 47.48 -14.90
C LEU A 556 27.58 46.66 -15.90
N MET A 557 28.33 47.33 -16.80
CA MET A 557 29.26 46.66 -17.71
C MET A 557 30.41 45.97 -16.98
N ASN A 558 30.97 46.64 -15.98
CA ASN A 558 31.98 46.03 -15.11
C ASN A 558 31.46 44.84 -14.33
N TYR A 559 30.24 44.93 -13.82
CA TYR A 559 29.57 43.81 -13.14
C TYR A 559 29.43 42.59 -14.06
N LEU A 560 28.95 42.76 -15.29
CA LEU A 560 28.89 41.69 -16.28
C LEU A 560 30.24 41.09 -16.62
N SER A 561 31.27 41.94 -16.74
CA SER A 561 32.65 41.50 -16.98
C SER A 561 33.21 40.66 -15.81
N MET A 562 32.93 41.09 -14.57
CA MET A 562 33.27 40.34 -13.37
C MET A 562 32.57 38.98 -13.33
N ILE A 563 31.23 38.92 -13.62
CA ILE A 563 30.48 37.67 -13.66
C ILE A 563 31.10 36.70 -14.67
N ARG A 564 31.51 37.16 -15.88
CA ARG A 564 32.21 36.33 -16.87
C ARG A 564 33.54 35.79 -16.34
N ALA A 565 34.29 36.62 -15.61
CA ALA A 565 35.53 36.16 -14.98
C ALA A 565 35.31 35.08 -13.93
N VAL A 566 34.27 35.25 -13.09
CA VAL A 566 33.87 34.24 -12.11
C VAL A 566 33.39 32.97 -12.80
N ARG A 567 32.49 33.06 -13.79
CA ARG A 567 32.00 31.90 -14.56
C ARG A 567 33.14 31.10 -15.17
N LYS A 568 34.13 31.79 -15.75
CA LYS A 568 35.33 31.14 -16.31
C LYS A 568 36.13 30.40 -15.25
N ALA A 569 36.22 30.93 -14.03
CA ALA A 569 36.98 30.32 -12.93
C ALA A 569 36.30 29.10 -12.31
N ILE A 570 34.96 29.14 -12.20
CA ILE A 570 34.20 28.03 -11.59
C ILE A 570 33.72 26.97 -12.59
N GLY A 571 33.87 27.22 -13.90
CA GLY A 571 33.43 26.28 -14.95
C GLY A 571 31.93 26.10 -15.01
N HIS A 572 31.46 24.85 -15.10
CA HIS A 572 30.04 24.48 -15.20
C HIS A 572 29.31 24.33 -13.85
N ARG A 573 29.96 24.65 -12.74
CA ARG A 573 29.35 24.59 -11.42
C ARG A 573 28.22 25.62 -11.29
N PHE A 574 27.26 25.34 -10.45
CA PHE A 574 26.07 26.18 -10.28
C PHE A 574 26.44 27.61 -9.79
N LEU A 575 25.91 28.61 -10.47
CA LEU A 575 26.11 30.03 -10.17
C LEU A 575 24.79 30.77 -10.09
N SER A 576 24.47 31.37 -8.95
CA SER A 576 23.34 32.30 -8.79
C SER A 576 23.81 33.69 -8.35
N VAL A 577 23.00 34.71 -8.60
CA VAL A 577 23.36 36.12 -8.29
C VAL A 577 22.15 36.86 -7.72
N SER A 578 22.38 37.79 -6.79
CA SER A 578 21.38 38.77 -6.34
C SER A 578 21.37 39.99 -7.28
N VAL A 579 20.17 40.40 -7.70
CA VAL A 579 19.98 41.60 -8.54
C VAL A 579 18.78 42.41 -8.09
N PRO A 580 18.77 43.75 -8.17
CA PRO A 580 17.61 44.58 -7.88
C PRO A 580 16.60 44.55 -9.04
N VAL A 581 15.33 44.87 -8.78
CA VAL A 581 14.24 44.88 -9.78
C VAL A 581 14.31 46.01 -10.83
N HIS A 582 15.24 46.91 -10.73
CA HIS A 582 15.29 48.18 -11.53
C HIS A 582 16.45 48.29 -12.53
N TRP A 583 17.18 47.18 -12.76
CA TRP A 583 18.21 47.19 -13.81
C TRP A 583 17.59 47.14 -15.22
N PRO A 584 18.30 47.58 -16.25
CA PRO A 584 17.89 47.52 -17.64
C PRO A 584 17.71 46.06 -18.13
N GLU A 585 16.76 45.86 -19.05
CA GLU A 585 16.42 44.55 -19.60
C GLU A 585 17.62 43.87 -20.31
N ASP A 586 18.45 44.65 -21.01
CA ASP A 586 19.63 44.15 -21.70
C ASP A 586 20.70 43.60 -20.76
N VAL A 587 20.81 44.15 -19.54
CA VAL A 587 21.72 43.65 -18.50
C VAL A 587 21.22 42.30 -17.99
N TYR A 588 19.93 42.15 -17.72
CA TYR A 588 19.36 40.86 -17.32
C TYR A 588 19.52 39.78 -18.39
N ARG A 589 19.37 40.16 -19.68
CA ARG A 589 19.55 39.23 -20.80
C ARG A 589 20.97 38.73 -20.90
N GLN A 590 21.96 39.61 -20.78
CA GLN A 590 23.37 39.22 -20.77
C GLN A 590 23.73 38.38 -19.56
N LEU A 591 23.19 38.74 -18.38
CA LEU A 591 23.40 38.00 -17.15
C LEU A 591 22.84 36.58 -17.22
N ALA A 592 21.67 36.39 -17.82
CA ALA A 592 21.00 35.08 -17.95
C ALA A 592 21.81 34.06 -18.77
N VAL A 593 22.73 34.49 -19.60
CA VAL A 593 23.68 33.63 -20.35
C VAL A 593 24.76 33.07 -19.43
N GLU A 594 25.24 33.86 -18.49
CA GLU A 594 26.39 33.53 -17.63
C GLU A 594 26.01 32.78 -16.34
N VAL A 595 24.74 32.92 -15.89
CA VAL A 595 24.33 32.35 -14.60
C VAL A 595 23.23 31.31 -14.75
N ASP A 596 23.15 30.38 -13.78
CA ASP A 596 22.14 29.38 -13.73
C ASP A 596 20.85 29.90 -13.08
N GLN A 597 20.95 30.90 -12.18
CA GLN A 597 19.80 31.44 -11.44
C GLN A 597 20.02 32.93 -11.11
N VAL A 598 18.93 33.69 -11.17
CA VAL A 598 18.90 35.12 -10.86
C VAL A 598 17.92 35.38 -9.74
N ASN A 599 18.41 35.74 -8.55
CA ASN A 599 17.61 36.09 -7.39
C ASN A 599 17.26 37.57 -7.44
N VAL A 600 15.98 37.87 -7.71
CA VAL A 600 15.52 39.26 -7.88
C VAL A 600 15.02 39.79 -6.55
N MET A 601 15.73 40.78 -6.02
CA MET A 601 15.38 41.41 -4.74
C MET A 601 14.14 42.31 -4.87
N ALA A 602 12.98 41.75 -4.57
CA ALA A 602 11.68 42.45 -4.59
C ALA A 602 11.37 43.10 -3.23
N TYR A 603 12.39 43.68 -2.57
CA TYR A 603 12.30 44.23 -1.23
C TYR A 603 11.55 45.56 -1.15
N GLY A 604 11.10 45.91 0.05
CA GLY A 604 10.39 47.16 0.34
C GLY A 604 8.99 47.25 -0.25
N ASN A 605 8.39 46.13 -0.63
CA ASN A 605 7.02 46.07 -1.14
C ASN A 605 6.33 44.77 -0.73
N THR A 606 5.09 44.91 -0.27
CA THR A 606 4.21 43.78 0.07
C THR A 606 3.03 43.66 -0.89
N LYS A 607 2.75 44.70 -1.70
CA LYS A 607 1.63 44.70 -2.64
C LYS A 607 2.01 43.93 -3.91
N VAL A 608 1.33 42.81 -4.16
CA VAL A 608 1.55 41.92 -5.32
C VAL A 608 1.60 42.67 -6.64
N ASP A 609 0.67 43.63 -6.88
CA ASP A 609 0.64 44.41 -8.12
C ASP A 609 1.89 45.25 -8.36
N LYS A 610 2.49 45.79 -7.28
CA LYS A 610 3.74 46.57 -7.38
C LYS A 610 4.91 45.66 -7.67
N ILE A 611 4.99 44.54 -7.00
CA ILE A 611 6.07 43.54 -7.23
C ILE A 611 5.95 43.02 -8.66
N PHE A 612 4.76 42.60 -9.09
CA PHE A 612 4.51 42.07 -10.43
C PHE A 612 4.94 43.05 -11.53
N ARG A 613 4.57 44.35 -11.41
CA ARG A 613 4.98 45.39 -12.36
C ARG A 613 6.50 45.56 -12.42
N LYS A 614 7.17 45.52 -11.28
CA LYS A 614 8.64 45.63 -11.20
C LYS A 614 9.38 44.41 -11.78
N LEU A 615 8.77 43.23 -11.76
CA LEU A 615 9.32 42.02 -12.33
C LEU A 615 9.22 41.94 -13.86
N GLN A 616 8.42 42.79 -14.52
CA GLN A 616 8.20 42.70 -15.97
C GLN A 616 9.49 42.75 -16.80
N PRO A 617 10.47 43.65 -16.55
CA PRO A 617 11.72 43.68 -17.34
C PRO A 617 12.51 42.37 -17.24
N ILE A 618 12.64 41.82 -16.09
CA ILE A 618 13.37 40.55 -15.91
C ILE A 618 12.61 39.34 -16.48
N MET A 619 11.30 39.31 -16.37
CA MET A 619 10.46 38.24 -16.94
C MET A 619 10.51 38.21 -18.49
N LYS A 620 10.82 39.33 -19.12
CA LYS A 620 11.04 39.43 -20.57
C LYS A 620 12.46 39.01 -21.00
N ALA A 621 13.45 39.23 -20.12
CA ALA A 621 14.84 39.03 -20.40
C ALA A 621 15.41 37.67 -19.99
N VAL A 622 14.87 37.06 -18.95
CA VAL A 622 15.38 35.84 -18.31
C VAL A 622 14.34 34.72 -18.39
N PRO A 623 14.71 33.49 -18.77
CA PRO A 623 13.84 32.34 -18.73
C PRO A 623 13.28 32.14 -17.31
N LYS A 624 11.97 31.87 -17.18
CA LYS A 624 11.27 31.82 -15.90
C LYS A 624 11.88 30.82 -14.90
N HIS A 625 12.37 29.69 -15.38
CA HIS A 625 13.02 28.67 -14.55
C HIS A 625 14.37 29.12 -13.94
N LYS A 626 14.96 30.20 -14.45
CA LYS A 626 16.16 30.82 -13.89
C LYS A 626 15.86 31.96 -12.91
N VAL A 627 14.60 32.41 -12.83
CA VAL A 627 14.23 33.54 -11.96
C VAL A 627 13.78 33.06 -10.60
N VAL A 628 14.35 33.65 -9.55
CA VAL A 628 13.94 33.51 -8.16
C VAL A 628 13.45 34.84 -7.64
N ILE A 629 12.26 34.87 -7.05
CA ILE A 629 11.74 36.09 -6.42
C ILE A 629 12.19 36.12 -4.96
N ALA A 630 13.11 37.02 -4.62
CA ALA A 630 13.58 37.19 -3.27
C ALA A 630 12.69 38.22 -2.53
N LEU A 631 12.13 37.80 -1.40
CA LEU A 631 11.28 38.60 -0.52
C LEU A 631 11.99 38.87 0.80
N ASN A 632 11.93 40.12 1.30
CA ASN A 632 12.45 40.43 2.62
C ASN A 632 11.36 40.23 3.67
N MET A 633 11.58 39.29 4.60
CA MET A 633 10.61 38.93 5.61
C MET A 633 10.22 40.09 6.54
N SER A 634 11.14 41.02 6.79
CA SER A 634 10.87 42.20 7.60
C SER A 634 9.90 43.23 6.97
N ASP A 635 9.60 43.08 5.68
CA ASP A 635 8.61 43.92 5.01
C ASP A 635 7.16 43.51 5.32
N PHE A 636 6.97 42.29 5.81
CA PHE A 636 5.64 41.67 6.02
C PHE A 636 5.22 41.70 7.49
N SER A 637 3.91 41.74 7.72
CA SER A 637 3.34 41.73 9.07
C SER A 637 3.45 40.36 9.75
N ASP A 638 3.30 39.30 8.98
CA ASP A 638 3.22 37.91 9.48
C ASP A 638 3.51 36.89 8.36
N ALA A 639 3.66 35.63 8.76
CA ALA A 639 3.93 34.52 7.84
C ALA A 639 2.81 34.28 6.83
N TRP A 640 1.53 34.50 7.22
CA TRP A 640 0.40 34.31 6.33
C TRP A 640 0.39 35.33 5.18
N HIS A 641 0.76 36.58 5.45
CA HIS A 641 0.88 37.62 4.44
C HIS A 641 1.97 37.27 3.41
N VAL A 642 3.11 36.72 3.85
CA VAL A 642 4.19 36.22 2.97
C VAL A 642 3.68 35.10 2.08
N GLU A 643 3.03 34.08 2.66
CA GLU A 643 2.52 32.91 1.92
C GLU A 643 1.51 33.32 0.85
N ASN A 644 0.56 34.20 1.20
CA ASN A 644 -0.40 34.71 0.24
C ASN A 644 0.26 35.51 -0.90
N THR A 645 1.26 36.33 -0.55
CA THR A 645 2.00 37.12 -1.55
C THR A 645 2.75 36.19 -2.52
N MET A 646 3.44 35.15 -2.02
CA MET A 646 4.11 34.17 -2.86
C MET A 646 3.12 33.42 -3.76
N ALA A 647 1.98 32.96 -3.21
CA ALA A 647 0.97 32.23 -3.96
C ALA A 647 0.41 33.08 -5.12
N GLU A 648 0.06 34.35 -4.85
CA GLU A 648 -0.44 35.26 -5.88
C GLU A 648 0.63 35.63 -6.93
N LEU A 649 1.89 35.82 -6.52
CA LEU A 649 2.99 36.05 -7.45
C LEU A 649 3.22 34.82 -8.34
N GLN A 650 3.25 33.62 -7.80
CA GLN A 650 3.36 32.36 -8.56
C GLN A 650 2.26 32.25 -9.61
N LYS A 651 0.99 32.48 -9.23
CA LYS A 651 -0.15 32.43 -10.13
C LYS A 651 -0.01 33.39 -11.29
N ARG A 652 0.48 34.63 -11.05
CA ARG A 652 0.60 35.70 -12.07
C ARG A 652 1.84 35.57 -12.93
N THR A 653 2.97 35.21 -12.34
CA THR A 653 4.28 35.16 -13.04
C THR A 653 4.58 33.80 -13.63
N ARG A 654 4.01 32.72 -13.03
CA ARG A 654 4.40 31.32 -13.24
C ARG A 654 5.87 31.05 -12.90
N ILE A 655 6.44 31.84 -11.98
CA ILE A 655 7.75 31.61 -11.39
C ILE A 655 7.51 30.77 -10.14
N GLU A 656 8.25 29.67 -10.03
CA GLU A 656 8.07 28.69 -8.96
C GLU A 656 9.09 28.83 -7.84
N HIS A 657 10.14 29.61 -8.05
CA HIS A 657 11.26 29.74 -7.11
C HIS A 657 11.17 31.04 -6.31
N PHE A 658 11.22 30.90 -4.98
CA PHE A 658 11.22 32.02 -4.04
C PHE A 658 12.42 31.95 -3.10
N SER A 659 12.95 33.10 -2.70
CA SER A 659 14.01 33.21 -1.71
C SER A 659 13.60 34.13 -0.57
N LEU A 660 13.85 33.68 0.67
CA LEU A 660 13.39 34.35 1.87
C LEU A 660 14.60 35.01 2.58
N HIS A 661 14.58 36.31 2.70
CA HIS A 661 15.62 37.09 3.37
C HIS A 661 15.08 37.61 4.71
N SER A 662 15.51 37.14 5.86
CA SER A 662 16.53 36.15 6.18
C SER A 662 16.04 35.17 7.24
N PHE A 663 16.86 34.13 7.55
CA PHE A 663 16.58 33.17 8.62
C PHE A 663 16.25 33.84 9.95
N LYS A 664 16.98 34.87 10.35
CA LYS A 664 16.70 35.64 11.58
C LYS A 664 15.29 36.24 11.59
N SER A 665 14.84 36.81 10.47
CA SER A 665 13.51 37.40 10.34
C SER A 665 12.40 36.34 10.33
N LEU A 666 12.67 35.17 9.72
CA LEU A 666 11.76 34.04 9.74
C LEU A 666 11.54 33.47 11.13
N LEU A 667 12.60 33.41 11.97
CA LEU A 667 12.48 33.00 13.37
C LEU A 667 11.55 33.92 14.16
N THR A 668 11.56 35.22 13.88
CA THR A 668 10.70 36.20 14.55
C THR A 668 9.21 35.94 14.30
N PHE A 669 8.85 35.48 13.09
CA PHE A 669 7.47 35.10 12.79
C PHE A 669 7.02 33.78 13.44
N SER A 670 7.96 32.89 13.73
CA SER A 670 7.68 31.61 14.41
C SER A 670 7.49 31.78 15.91
N SER A 671 7.97 32.87 16.49
CA SER A 671 7.85 33.20 17.91
C SER A 671 6.68 34.16 18.23
N GLN A 672 5.90 34.58 17.23
CA GLN A 672 4.67 35.33 17.46
C GLN A 672 3.49 34.37 17.62
N PRO A 673 2.64 34.51 18.66
CA PRO A 673 1.54 33.62 18.99
C PRO A 673 0.47 33.58 17.89
#